data_521077246e5ffcabd9c04726836b2f33
#
_entry.id   521077246e5ffcabd9c04726836b2f33
#
_cell.length_a   1.000
_cell.length_b   1.000
_cell.length_c   1.000
_cell.angle_alpha   90.00
_cell.angle_beta   90.00
_cell.angle_gamma   90.00
#
_symmetry.space_group_name_H-M   'P 1'
#
loop_
_entity.id
_entity.type
_entity.pdbx_description
1 polymer ?
#
loop_
_entity_poly.entity_id
_entity_poly.type
_entity_poly.pdbx_seq_one_letter_code
_entity_poly.pdbx_strand_id
1 'polypeptide(L)'
;MLAALVRTATISIFPKWFAPFIVLTAVCVSASVNANIVALDKGGKPVQAYLPTDVTYNPDIPTPESVLGANIGQWHVRHDQLTHYMRVLADHSDRISLEVTGRTHENRELLLLTITAPSNRPNIESMRTAHIDAMNSGEKVKAGAPLIFYMGYSIHGNEPSGSNAALALAYYLAAGQGARIDALLNNNIVLLDPSFNPDGLSRFAQWANMHKGKQLVADSNTREHDEGWPSGRTNHYWFDLNRDWLLLAHPESQARIKQFHRWRPHILTDFHEMGTDSTYFFQPGVRSRKNPITPDENVTLTEALAAYHAKAFDKQGKLYFSEEAFDDFYAGKGSTYPDLHGSIGILFEQASSRGHIQESINGPLAFSTTIANQITTSLSTFEGALANKPAILDYQSAFVKDTQALAKDGDISGYIVGESSDSGRFNAMLSLLKQHNIKFEVVSKDSDVGKQTFNANRAIYIPVAQAQYRLITSIFSTQTSFENNTFYDVSSWNMAMAFNLPFSVVEKRDTRNVKTAANAKLAMPVLSESLPASAYAYAFSWNDYYAPALLQSLLEAGVSVRSSENAFEAKLVNNQRHTFTSGSIVIPTGLVQPENLLSLLTEQARALRIPVYALASGLTPTGSDIGSRSIKPILGPKVLLVGGEGVSEYEVGEMWHYFDTRVGLPASIVEQQKLGNALQSGYTHIVFASGQYTLSDDTKDALFNWVKNGGVLIGQKSALRYFAANEWLNVDIVDREEIDSQFDEDKLTFGDKSALYARKLVAGAVYEAEIDITHPLFYGYTDTTLSMFKTSNMVVNNYYTPFTTPARYTSAPLLAGFSDEKLVKLIAETPAVITTQQGKGVVIGFTDNTQFRGYWYGTNKMLSNAIYQSGFLK
;
A
#
# COMPACT_ATOMS: atom_id res chain seq x y z
N MET A 1 42.35 20.24 -35.06
CA MET A 1 42.90 21.00 -36.17
C MET A 1 42.03 22.20 -36.44
N LEU A 2 42.57 23.33 -36.12
CA LEU A 2 42.63 24.67 -36.76
C LEU A 2 41.23 25.35 -36.92
N ALA A 3 40.96 26.38 -36.14
CA ALA A 3 41.52 27.74 -36.05
C ALA A 3 40.78 28.71 -36.97
N ALA A 4 40.09 29.66 -36.34
CA ALA A 4 40.13 31.11 -36.49
C ALA A 4 39.96 31.75 -37.86
N LEU A 5 39.12 32.81 -37.89
CA LEU A 5 39.53 34.09 -38.47
C LEU A 5 38.59 35.23 -38.04
N VAL A 6 39.19 36.18 -37.36
CA VAL A 6 38.75 37.56 -37.08
C VAL A 6 38.82 38.40 -38.35
N ARG A 7 37.88 39.34 -38.58
CA ARG A 7 38.18 40.60 -39.27
C ARG A 7 37.34 41.78 -38.78
N THR A 8 38.03 42.71 -38.20
CA THR A 8 37.71 44.10 -37.94
C THR A 8 37.61 44.92 -39.21
N ALA A 9 36.72 45.92 -39.23
CA ALA A 9 36.89 47.10 -40.09
C ALA A 9 36.22 48.31 -39.41
N THR A 10 37.09 49.21 -39.00
CA THR A 10 36.84 50.60 -38.63
C THR A 10 36.77 51.50 -39.83
N ILE A 11 35.81 52.46 -39.89
CA ILE A 11 36.03 53.76 -40.56
C ILE A 11 35.19 54.80 -39.84
N SER A 12 35.89 55.88 -39.42
CA SER A 12 35.40 57.14 -38.84
C SER A 12 34.94 58.10 -39.92
N ILE A 13 34.08 59.08 -39.59
CA ILE A 13 34.14 60.48 -40.02
C ILE A 13 33.16 61.32 -39.21
N PHE A 14 33.61 62.30 -38.47
CA PHE A 14 32.91 63.43 -37.86
C PHE A 14 32.60 64.51 -38.92
N PRO A 15 31.65 65.45 -38.71
CA PRO A 15 32.01 66.69 -38.04
C PRO A 15 30.98 67.31 -37.05
N LYS A 16 31.52 68.18 -36.19
CA LYS A 16 30.96 69.06 -35.16
C LYS A 16 29.83 69.95 -35.65
N TRP A 17 28.85 70.26 -34.70
CA TRP A 17 28.44 71.67 -34.44
C TRP A 17 27.56 71.72 -33.18
N PHE A 18 28.02 72.51 -32.19
CA PHE A 18 27.46 73.29 -31.09
C PHE A 18 26.24 72.73 -30.23
N ALA A 19 26.54 72.80 -28.90
CA ALA A 19 25.72 72.64 -27.75
C ALA A 19 24.66 73.71 -27.54
N PRO A 20 23.65 73.50 -26.66
CA PRO A 20 23.78 73.94 -25.30
C PRO A 20 23.45 72.90 -24.21
N PHE A 21 24.11 73.12 -23.04
CA PHE A 21 23.90 72.40 -21.80
C PHE A 21 22.46 72.39 -21.35
N ILE A 22 21.87 71.21 -21.20
CA ILE A 22 20.80 70.93 -20.25
C ILE A 22 21.37 69.93 -19.30
N VAL A 23 21.65 70.37 -18.05
CA VAL A 23 21.93 69.53 -16.89
C VAL A 23 20.63 68.80 -16.54
N LEU A 24 20.44 67.64 -17.10
CA LEU A 24 19.44 66.70 -16.58
C LEU A 24 20.11 65.92 -15.46
N THR A 25 19.86 66.38 -14.21
CA THR A 25 20.10 65.59 -13.02
C THR A 25 19.29 64.32 -13.16
N ALA A 26 19.90 63.25 -13.69
CA ALA A 26 19.39 61.91 -13.55
C ALA A 26 19.42 61.55 -12.05
N VAL A 27 18.31 61.78 -11.36
CA VAL A 27 18.03 61.14 -10.09
C VAL A 27 17.95 59.63 -10.44
N CYS A 28 19.08 58.94 -10.32
CA CYS A 28 19.09 57.50 -10.15
C CYS A 28 18.33 57.23 -8.84
N VAL A 29 17.02 57.08 -8.94
CA VAL A 29 16.27 56.30 -7.97
C VAL A 29 16.81 54.87 -8.17
N SER A 30 17.93 54.57 -7.49
CA SER A 30 18.20 53.20 -7.08
C SER A 30 17.00 52.80 -6.27
N ALA A 31 16.00 52.19 -6.91
CA ALA A 31 15.16 51.24 -6.25
C ALA A 31 16.14 50.22 -5.65
N SER A 32 16.58 50.48 -4.43
CA SER A 32 16.99 49.40 -3.56
C SER A 32 15.76 48.51 -3.51
N VAL A 33 15.76 47.51 -4.36
CA VAL A 33 15.10 46.27 -4.02
C VAL A 33 15.76 45.88 -2.69
N ASN A 34 15.15 46.36 -1.59
CA ASN A 34 15.28 45.68 -0.34
C ASN A 34 14.70 44.27 -0.66
N ALA A 35 15.50 43.43 -1.27
CA ALA A 35 15.46 42.03 -0.88
C ALA A 35 15.60 42.14 0.63
N ASN A 36 14.48 42.09 1.33
CA ASN A 36 14.45 41.62 2.69
C ASN A 36 15.20 40.30 2.57
N ILE A 37 16.49 40.33 2.87
CA ILE A 37 17.17 39.15 3.36
C ILE A 37 16.36 38.88 4.63
N VAL A 38 15.25 38.13 4.45
CA VAL A 38 14.63 37.43 5.55
C VAL A 38 15.82 36.76 6.20
N ALA A 39 16.12 37.20 7.43
CA ALA A 39 17.27 36.66 8.17
C ALA A 39 17.08 35.17 8.07
N LEU A 40 17.86 34.53 7.19
CA LEU A 40 17.67 33.15 6.75
C LEU A 40 17.58 32.39 8.04
N ASP A 41 16.42 31.81 8.30
CA ASP A 41 16.12 31.09 9.51
C ASP A 41 17.25 30.06 9.63
N LYS A 42 18.16 30.23 10.62
CA LYS A 42 19.35 29.37 10.77
C LYS A 42 18.94 27.93 11.08
N GLY A 43 17.68 27.60 10.77
CA GLY A 43 17.03 26.34 10.91
C GLY A 43 16.52 26.12 12.33
N GLY A 44 15.19 26.13 12.46
CA GLY A 44 14.46 25.76 13.65
C GLY A 44 14.31 26.83 14.72
N LYS A 45 13.33 26.63 15.58
CA LYS A 45 12.95 27.53 16.64
C LYS A 45 12.84 26.79 17.97
N PRO A 46 13.07 27.48 19.12
CA PRO A 46 12.75 26.91 20.43
C PRO A 46 11.28 26.47 20.48
N VAL A 47 10.97 25.46 21.26
CA VAL A 47 9.60 24.89 21.32
C VAL A 47 8.55 25.95 21.65
N GLN A 48 8.88 26.94 22.50
CA GLN A 48 7.97 28.00 22.88
C GLN A 48 7.53 28.90 21.70
N ALA A 49 8.32 28.96 20.63
CA ALA A 49 7.96 29.74 19.43
C ALA A 49 6.85 29.10 18.61
N TYR A 50 6.57 27.82 18.84
CA TYR A 50 5.51 27.06 18.18
C TYR A 50 4.22 26.99 19.00
N LEU A 51 4.28 27.30 20.29
CA LEU A 51 3.23 27.05 21.25
C LEU A 51 2.46 28.30 21.66
N PRO A 52 1.23 28.18 22.19
CA PRO A 52 0.44 29.31 22.66
C PRO A 52 1.16 30.08 23.78
N THR A 53 1.16 31.40 23.65
CA THR A 53 1.79 32.31 24.62
C THR A 53 0.92 32.62 25.86
N ASP A 54 -0.37 32.24 25.79
CA ASP A 54 -1.35 32.37 26.86
C ASP A 54 -1.37 31.15 27.80
N VAL A 55 -0.45 30.19 27.58
CA VAL A 55 -0.26 28.98 28.40
C VAL A 55 1.09 29.11 29.14
N THR A 56 1.12 28.78 30.41
CA THR A 56 2.36 28.60 31.16
C THR A 56 2.83 27.15 31.06
N TYR A 57 4.13 26.92 31.19
CA TYR A 57 4.73 25.60 31.06
C TYR A 57 5.50 25.24 32.33
N ASN A 58 5.33 23.99 32.81
CA ASN A 58 6.07 23.50 33.95
C ASN A 58 7.56 23.41 33.61
N PRO A 59 8.44 24.13 34.32
CA PRO A 59 9.87 24.15 34.04
C PRO A 59 10.59 22.82 34.34
N ASP A 60 9.97 21.93 35.15
CA ASP A 60 10.53 20.61 35.47
C ASP A 60 10.39 19.61 34.34
N ILE A 61 9.57 19.90 33.33
CA ILE A 61 9.42 19.07 32.12
C ILE A 61 10.45 19.51 31.08
N PRO A 62 11.36 18.59 30.68
CA PRO A 62 12.44 18.95 29.74
C PRO A 62 11.90 19.29 28.34
N THR A 63 12.42 20.39 27.78
CA THR A 63 12.08 20.80 26.41
C THR A 63 12.78 19.92 25.37
N PRO A 64 12.27 19.81 24.12
CA PRO A 64 12.95 19.05 23.07
C PRO A 64 14.40 19.48 22.86
N GLU A 65 14.67 20.79 22.82
CA GLU A 65 16.01 21.32 22.62
C GLU A 65 16.97 21.02 23.78
N SER A 66 16.46 20.94 25.02
CA SER A 66 17.29 20.56 26.18
C SER A 66 17.74 19.10 26.15
N VAL A 67 16.92 18.22 25.53
CA VAL A 67 17.20 16.78 25.42
C VAL A 67 17.99 16.45 24.16
N LEU A 68 17.57 17.03 23.02
CA LEU A 68 18.11 16.69 21.71
C LEU A 68 19.32 17.57 21.30
N GLY A 69 19.59 18.67 22.04
CA GLY A 69 20.71 19.58 21.77
C GLY A 69 20.53 20.47 20.53
N ALA A 70 19.31 20.55 19.98
CA ALA A 70 18.99 21.35 18.80
C ALA A 70 17.53 21.85 18.86
N ASN A 71 17.26 23.02 18.32
CA ASN A 71 15.89 23.53 18.17
C ASN A 71 15.04 22.66 17.24
N ILE A 72 13.72 22.64 17.46
CA ILE A 72 12.80 21.92 16.56
C ILE A 72 12.87 22.57 15.16
N GLY A 73 13.04 21.69 14.13
CA GLY A 73 13.19 22.13 12.74
C GLY A 73 14.61 22.57 12.35
N GLN A 74 15.56 22.63 13.30
CA GLN A 74 16.96 22.87 12.97
C GLN A 74 17.58 21.69 12.23
N TRP A 75 17.14 20.48 12.55
CA TRP A 75 17.42 19.22 11.88
C TRP A 75 16.12 18.47 11.71
N HIS A 76 15.98 17.68 10.66
CA HIS A 76 14.90 16.71 10.57
C HIS A 76 15.11 15.66 11.66
N VAL A 77 14.11 15.46 12.53
CA VAL A 77 14.20 14.49 13.63
C VAL A 77 14.30 13.07 13.08
N ARG A 78 15.29 12.32 13.53
CA ARG A 78 15.39 10.89 13.26
C ARG A 78 14.58 10.11 14.27
N HIS A 79 14.21 8.89 13.91
CA HIS A 79 13.38 8.04 14.78
C HIS A 79 14.02 7.78 16.16
N ASP A 80 15.34 7.57 16.22
CA ASP A 80 16.07 7.38 17.47
C ASP A 80 15.99 8.59 18.42
N GLN A 81 16.06 9.80 17.88
CA GLN A 81 15.88 11.04 18.62
C GLN A 81 14.43 11.25 19.07
N LEU A 82 13.48 10.95 18.17
CA LEU A 82 12.05 11.05 18.46
C LEU A 82 11.66 10.10 19.60
N THR A 83 12.05 8.84 19.53
CA THR A 83 11.75 7.85 20.57
C THR A 83 12.45 8.17 21.90
N HIS A 84 13.69 8.66 21.85
CA HIS A 84 14.41 9.09 23.05
C HIS A 84 13.65 10.23 23.76
N TYR A 85 13.25 11.26 23.02
CA TYR A 85 12.52 12.37 23.61
C TYR A 85 11.16 11.96 24.19
N MET A 86 10.39 11.13 23.48
CA MET A 86 9.10 10.64 23.98
C MET A 86 9.22 9.83 25.29
N ARG A 87 10.30 9.05 25.45
CA ARG A 87 10.61 8.33 26.69
C ARG A 87 10.96 9.28 27.82
N VAL A 88 11.82 10.27 27.56
CA VAL A 88 12.17 11.31 28.54
C VAL A 88 10.92 12.05 29.01
N LEU A 89 10.01 12.42 28.12
CA LEU A 89 8.74 13.03 28.53
C LEU A 89 7.88 12.11 29.38
N ALA A 90 7.76 10.84 29.04
CA ALA A 90 6.97 9.87 29.80
C ALA A 90 7.55 9.65 31.22
N ASP A 91 8.87 9.73 31.36
CA ASP A 91 9.56 9.61 32.66
C ASP A 91 9.40 10.85 33.55
N HIS A 92 9.19 12.05 32.98
CA HIS A 92 9.11 13.32 33.70
C HIS A 92 7.68 13.85 33.85
N SER A 93 6.68 13.26 33.19
CA SER A 93 5.29 13.73 33.24
C SER A 93 4.36 12.65 33.77
N ASP A 94 3.63 12.96 34.83
CA ASP A 94 2.59 12.12 35.39
C ASP A 94 1.32 12.02 34.52
N ARG A 95 1.26 12.80 33.41
CA ARG A 95 0.17 12.80 32.42
C ARG A 95 0.34 11.74 31.35
N ILE A 96 1.56 11.22 31.14
CA ILE A 96 1.92 10.38 29.99
C ILE A 96 2.17 8.93 30.42
N SER A 97 1.59 8.00 29.69
CA SER A 97 2.06 6.61 29.63
C SER A 97 2.46 6.27 28.20
N LEU A 98 3.57 5.55 28.03
CA LEU A 98 4.13 5.16 26.76
C LEU A 98 4.07 3.65 26.57
N GLU A 99 3.59 3.20 25.43
CA GLU A 99 3.52 1.79 25.03
C GLU A 99 4.30 1.59 23.73
N VAL A 100 5.06 0.49 23.63
CA VAL A 100 5.61 -0.03 22.37
C VAL A 100 4.57 -0.98 21.78
N THR A 101 3.89 -0.55 20.74
CA THR A 101 2.76 -1.27 20.12
C THR A 101 3.18 -2.35 19.13
N GLY A 102 4.40 -2.28 18.64
CA GLY A 102 5.00 -3.19 17.67
C GLY A 102 6.38 -2.74 17.24
N ARG A 103 6.87 -3.39 16.18
CA ARG A 103 8.14 -3.04 15.52
C ARG A 103 7.97 -3.06 14.01
N THR A 104 8.70 -2.19 13.32
CA THR A 104 8.78 -2.15 11.86
C THR A 104 9.59 -3.34 11.31
N HIS A 105 9.62 -3.49 9.99
CA HIS A 105 10.50 -4.45 9.32
C HIS A 105 11.99 -4.24 9.66
N GLU A 106 12.43 -3.00 9.86
CA GLU A 106 13.80 -2.67 10.30
C GLU A 106 13.97 -2.71 11.82
N ASN A 107 13.03 -3.35 12.53
CA ASN A 107 13.04 -3.54 14.00
C ASN A 107 12.98 -2.24 14.82
N ARG A 108 12.51 -1.11 14.23
CA ARG A 108 12.24 0.13 14.96
C ARG A 108 10.96 0.04 15.76
N GLU A 109 10.94 0.65 16.94
CA GLU A 109 9.78 0.65 17.82
C GLU A 109 8.65 1.55 17.29
N LEU A 110 7.43 1.04 17.33
CA LEU A 110 6.21 1.81 17.10
C LEU A 110 5.69 2.26 18.44
N LEU A 111 5.62 3.57 18.66
CA LEU A 111 5.26 4.16 19.94
C LEU A 111 3.82 4.68 19.94
N LEU A 112 3.14 4.50 21.07
CA LEU A 112 1.87 5.18 21.35
C LEU A 112 1.94 5.80 22.74
N LEU A 113 1.77 7.13 22.82
CA LEU A 113 1.63 7.83 24.06
C LEU A 113 0.14 8.00 24.39
N THR A 114 -0.25 7.61 25.58
CA THR A 114 -1.59 7.90 26.12
C THR A 114 -1.46 9.04 27.12
N ILE A 115 -2.12 10.17 26.81
CA ILE A 115 -1.97 11.43 27.54
C ILE A 115 -3.32 11.88 28.09
N THR A 116 -3.40 12.10 29.38
CA THR A 116 -4.62 12.54 30.09
C THR A 116 -4.25 13.16 31.44
N ALA A 117 -5.20 13.77 32.15
CA ALA A 117 -4.93 14.26 33.51
C ALA A 117 -4.50 13.14 34.45
N PRO A 118 -3.60 13.40 35.43
CA PRO A 118 -3.13 12.39 36.41
C PRO A 118 -4.27 11.70 37.16
N SER A 119 -5.36 12.42 37.44
CA SER A 119 -6.57 11.87 38.10
C SER A 119 -7.28 10.80 37.29
N ASN A 120 -7.14 10.80 35.97
CA ASN A 120 -7.77 9.82 35.06
C ASN A 120 -6.96 8.52 34.95
N ARG A 121 -5.63 8.57 35.13
CA ARG A 121 -4.73 7.42 34.91
C ARG A 121 -5.15 6.13 35.65
N PRO A 122 -5.54 6.16 36.94
CA PRO A 122 -5.98 4.95 37.64
C PRO A 122 -7.23 4.32 37.02
N ASN A 123 -8.05 5.11 36.33
CA ASN A 123 -9.33 4.70 35.75
C ASN A 123 -9.33 4.53 34.22
N ILE A 124 -8.19 4.66 33.57
CA ILE A 124 -8.13 4.74 32.10
C ILE A 124 -8.70 3.51 31.40
N GLU A 125 -8.45 2.31 31.94
CA GLU A 125 -9.00 1.06 31.39
C GLU A 125 -10.51 0.95 31.61
N SER A 126 -11.04 1.43 32.71
CA SER A 126 -12.50 1.46 32.94
C SER A 126 -13.18 2.49 32.01
N MET A 127 -12.54 3.65 31.78
CA MET A 127 -13.02 4.66 30.82
C MET A 127 -13.05 4.09 29.40
N ARG A 128 -11.96 3.42 29.00
CA ARG A 128 -11.86 2.77 27.67
C ARG A 128 -12.91 1.67 27.50
N THR A 129 -13.08 0.79 28.50
CA THR A 129 -14.06 -0.31 28.45
C THR A 129 -15.48 0.24 28.36
N ALA A 130 -15.84 1.23 29.19
CA ALA A 130 -17.15 1.87 29.10
C ALA A 130 -17.44 2.50 27.74
N HIS A 131 -16.42 3.11 27.10
CA HIS A 131 -16.51 3.64 25.77
C HIS A 131 -16.76 2.53 24.72
N ILE A 132 -15.98 1.44 24.76
CA ILE A 132 -16.14 0.31 23.82
C ILE A 132 -17.49 -0.38 24.01
N ASP A 133 -17.97 -0.52 25.25
CA ASP A 133 -19.29 -1.12 25.53
C ASP A 133 -20.43 -0.26 24.97
N ALA A 134 -20.34 1.08 25.10
CA ALA A 134 -21.28 2.00 24.47
C ALA A 134 -21.25 1.90 22.93
N MET A 135 -20.05 1.79 22.34
CA MET A 135 -19.85 1.59 20.90
C MET A 135 -20.38 0.25 20.38
N ASN A 136 -20.49 -0.76 21.23
CA ASN A 136 -21.03 -2.06 20.84
C ASN A 136 -22.56 -2.13 21.02
N SER A 137 -23.11 -1.45 22.05
CA SER A 137 -24.54 -1.49 22.37
C SER A 137 -25.36 -0.44 21.60
N GLY A 138 -24.75 0.67 21.18
CA GLY A 138 -25.43 1.84 20.64
C GLY A 138 -26.21 2.63 21.71
N GLU A 139 -25.94 2.38 23.00
CA GLU A 139 -26.52 3.17 24.09
C GLU A 139 -26.01 4.61 24.03
N LYS A 140 -26.86 5.55 24.42
CA LYS A 140 -26.47 6.97 24.49
C LYS A 140 -25.33 7.12 25.53
N VAL A 141 -24.23 7.70 25.08
CA VAL A 141 -23.08 7.96 25.93
C VAL A 141 -23.46 8.96 27.03
N LYS A 142 -22.98 8.73 28.26
CA LYS A 142 -23.29 9.63 29.41
C LYS A 142 -22.77 11.03 29.16
N ALA A 143 -23.53 12.04 29.54
CA ALA A 143 -23.05 13.40 29.56
C ALA A 143 -21.73 13.49 30.39
N GLY A 144 -20.67 14.06 29.80
CA GLY A 144 -19.36 14.11 30.44
C GLY A 144 -18.41 12.97 30.11
N ALA A 145 -18.81 12.00 29.28
CA ALA A 145 -17.89 10.99 28.76
C ALA A 145 -16.67 11.64 28.05
N PRO A 146 -15.48 11.02 28.13
CA PRO A 146 -14.30 11.57 27.49
C PRO A 146 -14.39 11.50 25.97
N LEU A 147 -13.86 12.53 25.27
CA LEU A 147 -13.40 12.34 23.88
C LEU A 147 -12.06 11.58 23.88
N ILE A 148 -11.90 10.73 22.89
CA ILE A 148 -10.64 10.03 22.61
C ILE A 148 -10.14 10.53 21.27
N PHE A 149 -8.96 11.17 21.27
CA PHE A 149 -8.25 11.63 20.08
C PHE A 149 -7.16 10.62 19.72
N TYR A 150 -6.95 10.39 18.44
CA TYR A 150 -5.78 9.68 17.94
C TYR A 150 -5.03 10.62 17.00
N MET A 151 -3.93 11.20 17.48
CA MET A 151 -3.10 12.14 16.75
C MET A 151 -1.97 11.36 16.06
N GLY A 152 -2.10 11.12 14.76
CA GLY A 152 -1.17 10.32 13.97
C GLY A 152 -0.33 11.16 13.02
N TYR A 153 0.99 10.91 12.99
CA TYR A 153 1.95 11.75 12.26
C TYR A 153 2.81 10.93 11.30
N SER A 154 3.15 11.57 10.15
CA SER A 154 4.18 11.13 9.20
C SER A 154 4.07 9.66 8.78
N ILE A 155 2.93 9.27 8.19
CA ILE A 155 2.75 7.96 7.56
C ILE A 155 3.62 7.83 6.31
N HIS A 156 3.91 8.96 5.65
CA HIS A 156 4.94 9.07 4.63
C HIS A 156 6.18 9.68 5.27
N GLY A 157 7.30 8.97 5.21
CA GLY A 157 8.50 9.37 5.95
C GLY A 157 9.17 10.64 5.42
N ASN A 158 9.00 10.95 4.13
CA ASN A 158 9.48 12.20 3.52
C ASN A 158 8.49 13.38 3.63
N GLU A 159 7.50 13.25 4.52
CA GLU A 159 6.58 14.29 4.95
C GLU A 159 6.83 14.60 6.45
N PRO A 160 8.00 15.16 6.80
CA PRO A 160 8.56 15.10 8.15
C PRO A 160 8.02 16.14 9.12
N SER A 161 7.30 17.18 8.65
CA SER A 161 6.81 18.25 9.53
C SER A 161 5.89 17.71 10.62
N GLY A 162 5.12 16.66 10.35
CA GLY A 162 4.26 15.99 11.32
C GLY A 162 5.04 15.44 12.51
N SER A 163 6.05 14.59 12.30
CA SER A 163 6.86 14.01 13.39
C SER A 163 7.63 15.07 14.17
N ASN A 164 8.07 16.17 13.52
CA ASN A 164 8.70 17.29 14.21
C ASN A 164 7.67 18.10 15.02
N ALA A 165 6.45 18.27 14.52
CA ALA A 165 5.35 18.89 15.26
C ALA A 165 4.92 18.04 16.47
N ALA A 166 4.98 16.71 16.37
CA ALA A 166 4.69 15.80 17.46
C ALA A 166 5.60 16.04 18.69
N LEU A 167 6.87 16.45 18.50
CA LEU A 167 7.77 16.85 19.60
C LEU A 167 7.18 18.02 20.40
N ALA A 168 6.73 19.06 19.70
CA ALA A 168 6.17 20.26 20.34
C ALA A 168 4.80 19.99 20.95
N LEU A 169 3.95 19.22 20.28
CA LEU A 169 2.63 18.85 20.81
C LEU A 169 2.75 17.97 22.07
N ALA A 170 3.66 17.00 22.07
CA ALA A 170 3.91 16.16 23.25
C ALA A 170 4.38 16.99 24.44
N TYR A 171 5.30 17.95 24.22
CA TYR A 171 5.72 18.90 25.26
C TYR A 171 4.56 19.78 25.73
N TYR A 172 3.74 20.32 24.81
CA TYR A 172 2.55 21.11 25.17
C TYR A 172 1.61 20.36 26.09
N LEU A 173 1.32 19.09 25.79
CA LEU A 173 0.43 18.25 26.58
C LEU A 173 1.05 17.83 27.93
N ALA A 174 2.36 17.61 27.95
CA ALA A 174 3.10 17.24 29.17
C ALA A 174 3.28 18.42 30.14
N ALA A 175 3.72 19.57 29.64
CA ALA A 175 4.20 20.70 30.44
C ALA A 175 3.18 21.83 30.57
N GLY A 176 2.20 21.96 29.70
CA GLY A 176 1.24 23.06 29.70
C GLY A 176 0.40 23.10 30.98
N GLN A 177 0.11 24.30 31.48
CA GLN A 177 -0.64 24.54 32.73
C GLN A 177 -1.75 25.55 32.47
N GLY A 178 -2.80 25.51 33.29
CA GLY A 178 -3.92 26.43 33.28
C GLY A 178 -5.17 25.92 32.59
N ALA A 179 -6.21 26.74 32.63
CA ALA A 179 -7.58 26.33 32.28
C ALA A 179 -7.74 25.67 30.89
N ARG A 180 -6.93 26.08 29.90
CA ARG A 180 -6.98 25.53 28.53
C ARG A 180 -6.52 24.07 28.49
N ILE A 181 -5.43 23.74 29.16
CA ILE A 181 -4.92 22.37 29.25
C ILE A 181 -5.82 21.53 30.15
N ASP A 182 -6.30 22.09 31.26
CA ASP A 182 -7.19 21.40 32.18
C ASP A 182 -8.51 21.03 31.51
N ALA A 183 -9.08 21.92 30.70
CA ALA A 183 -10.28 21.64 29.91
C ALA A 183 -10.06 20.49 28.91
N LEU A 184 -8.86 20.40 28.31
CA LEU A 184 -8.50 19.33 27.39
C LEU A 184 -8.28 18.00 28.13
N LEU A 185 -7.44 17.97 29.18
CA LEU A 185 -6.95 16.71 29.73
C LEU A 185 -7.83 16.13 30.86
N ASN A 186 -8.58 16.97 31.61
CA ASN A 186 -9.39 16.48 32.73
C ASN A 186 -10.51 15.50 32.32
N ASN A 187 -11.06 15.69 31.11
CA ASN A 187 -12.20 14.92 30.63
C ASN A 187 -11.97 14.27 29.26
N ASN A 188 -10.71 14.10 28.83
CA ASN A 188 -10.43 13.49 27.52
C ASN A 188 -9.12 12.71 27.56
N ILE A 189 -8.92 11.89 26.52
CA ILE A 189 -7.74 11.04 26.32
C ILE A 189 -7.14 11.39 24.96
N VAL A 190 -5.85 11.69 24.92
CA VAL A 190 -5.10 11.92 23.67
C VAL A 190 -4.14 10.75 23.49
N LEU A 191 -4.34 10.02 22.40
CA LEU A 191 -3.40 9.03 21.89
C LEU A 191 -2.50 9.76 20.89
N LEU A 192 -1.21 9.74 21.06
CA LEU A 192 -0.24 10.38 20.19
C LEU A 192 0.70 9.33 19.63
N ASP A 193 0.65 9.12 18.32
CA ASP A 193 1.56 8.28 17.56
C ASP A 193 2.51 9.21 16.78
N PRO A 194 3.76 9.36 17.22
CA PRO A 194 4.63 10.40 16.69
C PRO A 194 5.21 10.09 15.32
N SER A 195 5.12 8.86 14.84
CA SER A 195 5.50 8.45 13.50
C SER A 195 4.90 7.11 13.10
N PHE A 196 3.98 7.13 12.15
CA PHE A 196 3.40 5.92 11.57
C PHE A 196 4.38 5.13 10.69
N ASN A 197 5.47 5.77 10.23
CA ASN A 197 6.47 5.16 9.34
C ASN A 197 7.90 5.49 9.79
N PRO A 198 8.40 4.82 10.84
CA PRO A 198 9.76 5.03 11.34
C PRO A 198 10.86 4.76 10.32
N ASP A 199 10.68 3.77 9.43
CA ASP A 199 11.70 3.38 8.44
C ASP A 199 11.85 4.46 7.35
N GLY A 200 10.73 4.92 6.79
CA GLY A 200 10.70 6.01 5.83
C GLY A 200 11.19 7.33 6.42
N LEU A 201 10.74 7.67 7.64
CA LEU A 201 11.20 8.87 8.36
C LEU A 201 12.72 8.88 8.53
N SER A 202 13.30 7.75 8.93
CA SER A 202 14.76 7.64 9.12
C SER A 202 15.51 7.79 7.81
N ARG A 203 15.01 7.21 6.72
CA ARG A 203 15.59 7.31 5.37
C ARG A 203 15.63 8.76 4.91
N PHE A 204 14.50 9.46 4.99
CA PHE A 204 14.41 10.86 4.59
C PHE A 204 15.19 11.81 5.50
N ALA A 205 15.07 11.67 6.83
CA ALA A 205 15.79 12.52 7.76
C ALA A 205 17.32 12.40 7.57
N GLN A 206 17.82 11.20 7.31
CA GLN A 206 19.23 10.99 6.99
C GLN A 206 19.61 11.70 5.69
N TRP A 207 18.79 11.61 4.65
CA TRP A 207 19.02 12.29 3.37
C TRP A 207 19.06 13.81 3.53
N ALA A 208 18.03 14.41 4.06
CA ALA A 208 17.92 15.87 4.22
C ALA A 208 19.05 16.41 5.13
N ASN A 209 19.33 15.74 6.25
CA ASN A 209 20.35 16.19 7.19
C ASN A 209 21.77 16.09 6.64
N MET A 210 22.11 15.04 5.87
CA MET A 210 23.47 14.88 5.32
C MET A 210 23.78 15.86 4.19
N HIS A 211 22.77 16.44 3.55
CA HIS A 211 22.93 17.43 2.47
C HIS A 211 22.72 18.87 2.94
N LYS A 212 22.37 19.07 4.21
CA LYS A 212 22.21 20.42 4.79
C LYS A 212 23.53 21.15 4.90
N GLY A 213 23.61 22.36 4.32
CA GLY A 213 24.72 23.29 4.52
C GLY A 213 24.59 24.09 5.83
N LYS A 214 25.67 24.79 6.26
CA LYS A 214 25.59 25.78 7.34
C LYS A 214 24.72 26.99 6.96
N GLN A 215 24.70 27.34 5.70
CA GLN A 215 23.77 28.31 5.11
C GLN A 215 22.71 27.49 4.36
N LEU A 216 21.44 27.81 4.61
CA LEU A 216 20.35 27.16 3.95
C LEU A 216 20.24 27.61 2.49
N VAL A 217 19.97 26.69 1.59
CA VAL A 217 19.81 26.94 0.15
C VAL A 217 18.37 26.59 -0.23
N ALA A 218 17.64 27.59 -0.74
CA ALA A 218 16.23 27.40 -1.10
C ALA A 218 16.02 26.92 -2.54
N ASP A 219 17.06 26.84 -3.36
CA ASP A 219 16.99 26.37 -4.75
C ASP A 219 16.48 24.92 -4.80
N SER A 220 15.39 24.70 -5.53
CA SER A 220 14.77 23.38 -5.70
C SER A 220 15.67 22.33 -6.35
N ASN A 221 16.72 22.77 -7.08
CA ASN A 221 17.67 21.84 -7.71
C ASN A 221 18.80 21.39 -6.77
N THR A 222 18.84 21.91 -5.52
CA THR A 222 19.87 21.47 -4.58
C THR A 222 19.67 20.00 -4.19
N ARG A 223 20.77 19.31 -3.96
CA ARG A 223 20.78 17.87 -3.63
C ARG A 223 19.90 17.50 -2.42
N GLU A 224 19.70 18.42 -1.50
CA GLU A 224 18.83 18.23 -0.33
C GLU A 224 17.37 17.95 -0.74
N HIS A 225 16.88 18.61 -1.78
CA HIS A 225 15.50 18.52 -2.26
C HIS A 225 15.26 17.40 -3.29
N ASP A 226 16.32 16.84 -3.86
CA ASP A 226 16.30 15.79 -4.86
C ASP A 226 16.62 14.44 -4.20
N GLU A 227 15.62 13.88 -3.51
CA GLU A 227 15.72 12.61 -2.81
C GLU A 227 15.97 11.46 -3.79
N GLY A 228 16.97 10.63 -3.52
CA GLY A 228 17.31 9.50 -4.39
C GLY A 228 16.27 8.38 -4.34
N TRP A 229 16.24 7.58 -5.40
CA TRP A 229 15.47 6.35 -5.47
C TRP A 229 16.08 5.25 -4.55
N PRO A 230 15.31 4.50 -3.74
CA PRO A 230 13.91 4.72 -3.41
C PRO A 230 13.73 5.84 -2.37
N SER A 231 12.62 6.57 -2.48
CA SER A 231 12.32 7.70 -1.61
C SER A 231 11.95 7.30 -0.17
N GLY A 232 12.03 8.26 0.75
CA GLY A 232 11.61 8.07 2.15
C GLY A 232 10.10 8.07 2.35
N ARG A 233 9.30 8.24 1.28
CA ARG A 233 7.84 8.17 1.38
C ARG A 233 7.37 6.84 1.95
N THR A 234 7.95 5.76 1.48
CA THR A 234 7.53 4.38 1.69
C THR A 234 8.19 3.73 2.91
N ASN A 235 7.66 2.58 3.35
CA ASN A 235 8.27 1.78 4.40
C ASN A 235 9.52 1.01 3.92
N HIS A 236 9.97 0.00 4.67
CA HIS A 236 11.14 -0.84 4.32
C HIS A 236 11.01 -1.49 2.93
N TYR A 237 9.86 -2.12 2.64
CA TYR A 237 9.59 -2.79 1.36
C TYR A 237 9.00 -1.88 0.30
N TRP A 238 9.09 -0.57 0.48
CA TRP A 238 8.64 0.45 -0.46
C TRP A 238 7.13 0.46 -0.72
N PHE A 239 6.35 0.14 0.31
CA PHE A 239 4.89 0.27 0.30
C PHE A 239 4.44 1.62 0.84
N ASP A 240 3.36 2.15 0.26
CA ASP A 240 2.63 3.28 0.82
C ASP A 240 1.75 2.80 1.98
N LEU A 241 2.16 3.11 3.22
CA LEU A 241 1.41 2.73 4.42
C LEU A 241 0.05 3.42 4.54
N ASN A 242 -0.17 4.55 3.79
CA ASN A 242 -1.49 5.18 3.68
C ASN A 242 -2.38 4.55 2.59
N ARG A 243 -2.03 3.34 2.16
CA ARG A 243 -2.87 2.43 1.37
C ARG A 243 -3.08 1.09 2.09
N ASP A 244 -2.48 0.92 3.27
CA ASP A 244 -2.42 -0.36 3.99
C ASP A 244 -3.30 -0.42 5.26
N TRP A 245 -4.17 0.60 5.50
CA TRP A 245 -5.12 0.59 6.63
C TRP A 245 -6.12 -0.56 6.57
N LEU A 246 -6.49 -0.98 5.36
CA LEU A 246 -7.41 -2.09 5.10
C LEU A 246 -6.67 -3.41 4.83
N LEU A 247 -5.53 -3.35 4.14
CA LEU A 247 -4.87 -4.54 3.61
C LEU A 247 -4.01 -5.25 4.65
N LEU A 248 -3.47 -4.49 5.61
CA LEU A 248 -2.67 -4.97 6.75
C LEU A 248 -1.50 -5.87 6.32
N ALA A 249 -0.87 -5.55 5.20
CA ALA A 249 0.26 -6.30 4.68
C ALA A 249 1.52 -6.15 5.55
N HIS A 250 1.61 -5.05 6.31
CA HIS A 250 2.80 -4.65 7.05
C HIS A 250 2.59 -4.56 8.57
N PRO A 251 3.62 -4.84 9.39
CA PRO A 251 3.54 -4.83 10.85
C PRO A 251 3.15 -3.44 11.40
N GLU A 252 3.56 -2.35 10.74
CA GLU A 252 3.21 -0.98 11.09
C GLU A 252 1.68 -0.78 11.07
N SER A 253 1.04 -1.22 10.00
CA SER A 253 -0.42 -1.12 9.83
C SER A 253 -1.17 -2.06 10.77
N GLN A 254 -0.66 -3.27 10.98
CA GLN A 254 -1.24 -4.24 11.92
C GLN A 254 -1.22 -3.71 13.36
N ALA A 255 -0.10 -3.11 13.79
CA ALA A 255 0.03 -2.51 15.12
C ALA A 255 -0.95 -1.33 15.30
N ARG A 256 -1.02 -0.44 14.32
CA ARG A 256 -1.90 0.73 14.30
C ARG A 256 -3.38 0.33 14.35
N ILE A 257 -3.82 -0.59 13.51
CA ILE A 257 -5.22 -1.05 13.47
C ILE A 257 -5.62 -1.76 14.77
N LYS A 258 -4.71 -2.52 15.38
CA LYS A 258 -4.95 -3.11 16.70
C LYS A 258 -5.23 -2.03 17.75
N GLN A 259 -4.49 -0.93 17.75
CA GLN A 259 -4.72 0.18 18.67
C GLN A 259 -5.99 0.96 18.31
N PHE A 260 -6.24 1.19 17.02
CA PHE A 260 -7.50 1.80 16.57
C PHE A 260 -8.72 1.03 17.08
N HIS A 261 -8.77 -0.28 16.93
CA HIS A 261 -9.88 -1.10 17.43
C HIS A 261 -9.92 -1.20 18.94
N ARG A 262 -8.78 -1.14 19.62
CA ARG A 262 -8.71 -1.11 21.10
C ARG A 262 -9.36 0.16 21.66
N TRP A 263 -9.17 1.29 21.00
CA TRP A 263 -9.60 2.58 21.52
C TRP A 263 -10.85 3.16 20.84
N ARG A 264 -11.11 2.84 19.56
CA ARG A 264 -12.18 3.40 18.75
C ARG A 264 -12.30 4.93 18.94
N PRO A 265 -11.28 5.71 18.55
CA PRO A 265 -11.22 7.14 18.82
C PRO A 265 -12.41 7.88 18.20
N HIS A 266 -12.78 9.02 18.76
CA HIS A 266 -13.80 9.91 18.19
C HIS A 266 -13.25 10.65 16.97
N ILE A 267 -11.98 11.07 17.06
CA ILE A 267 -11.27 11.78 16.00
C ILE A 267 -9.92 11.11 15.81
N LEU A 268 -9.58 10.84 14.55
CA LEU A 268 -8.26 10.41 14.13
C LEU A 268 -7.71 11.40 13.11
N THR A 269 -6.50 11.91 13.33
CA THR A 269 -5.82 12.81 12.41
C THR A 269 -4.68 12.11 11.69
N ASP A 270 -4.51 12.42 10.41
CA ASP A 270 -3.45 11.92 9.54
C ASP A 270 -2.73 13.10 8.88
N PHE A 271 -1.50 13.38 9.36
CA PHE A 271 -0.73 14.57 8.98
C PHE A 271 0.24 14.26 7.84
N HIS A 272 0.06 15.00 6.73
CA HIS A 272 0.77 14.82 5.46
C HIS A 272 1.44 16.11 4.96
N GLU A 273 2.18 15.93 3.85
CA GLU A 273 2.70 17.02 3.04
C GLU A 273 2.46 16.76 1.54
N MET A 274 2.15 17.84 0.83
CA MET A 274 1.96 17.86 -0.63
C MET A 274 3.07 18.66 -1.33
N GLY A 275 2.93 18.95 -2.63
CA GLY A 275 3.91 19.72 -3.39
C GLY A 275 4.23 21.10 -2.79
N THR A 276 5.46 21.57 -2.95
CA THR A 276 6.00 22.82 -2.38
C THR A 276 5.23 24.07 -2.82
N ASP A 277 4.70 24.07 -4.06
CA ASP A 277 3.92 25.18 -4.63
C ASP A 277 2.46 25.24 -4.17
N SER A 278 2.09 24.38 -3.24
CA SER A 278 0.76 24.39 -2.64
C SER A 278 0.69 25.31 -1.39
N THR A 279 -0.40 25.19 -0.62
CA THR A 279 -0.59 25.94 0.62
C THR A 279 -0.83 24.98 1.79
N TYR A 280 -2.02 24.98 2.37
CA TYR A 280 -2.44 24.02 3.38
C TYR A 280 -3.84 23.50 3.07
N PHE A 281 -4.02 22.19 3.11
CA PHE A 281 -5.33 21.57 2.97
C PHE A 281 -5.77 20.93 4.29
N PHE A 282 -7.07 21.00 4.55
CA PHE A 282 -7.73 20.21 5.59
C PHE A 282 -9.11 19.78 5.10
N GLN A 283 -9.52 18.59 5.53
CA GLN A 283 -10.84 18.08 5.20
C GLN A 283 -11.99 18.96 5.72
N PRO A 284 -13.19 18.89 5.07
CA PRO A 284 -13.60 17.84 4.13
C PRO A 284 -12.95 17.98 2.76
N GLY A 285 -12.78 16.84 2.09
CA GLY A 285 -12.40 16.75 0.67
C GLY A 285 -13.60 16.99 -0.26
N VAL A 286 -13.46 16.57 -1.53
CA VAL A 286 -14.55 16.72 -2.53
C VAL A 286 -15.76 15.86 -2.12
N ARG A 287 -16.85 16.50 -1.71
CA ARG A 287 -18.06 15.83 -1.15
C ARG A 287 -18.64 14.74 -2.04
N SER A 288 -18.70 14.95 -3.36
CA SER A 288 -19.22 13.97 -4.31
C SER A 288 -18.30 12.76 -4.55
N ARG A 289 -17.13 12.75 -3.93
CA ARG A 289 -16.11 11.67 -4.02
C ARG A 289 -15.88 10.99 -2.68
N LYS A 290 -16.78 11.14 -1.70
CA LYS A 290 -16.71 10.37 -0.46
C LYS A 290 -17.16 8.92 -0.70
N ASN A 291 -16.75 8.01 0.17
CA ASN A 291 -17.30 6.66 0.18
C ASN A 291 -18.82 6.72 0.43
N PRO A 292 -19.66 6.14 -0.45
CA PRO A 292 -21.11 6.29 -0.37
C PRO A 292 -21.72 5.72 0.92
N ILE A 293 -21.00 4.85 1.63
CA ILE A 293 -21.48 4.29 2.92
C ILE A 293 -21.02 5.11 4.14
N THR A 294 -20.21 6.17 3.96
CA THR A 294 -19.88 7.14 5.01
C THR A 294 -21.12 7.99 5.31
N PRO A 295 -21.58 8.12 6.57
CA PRO A 295 -22.72 8.93 6.93
C PRO A 295 -22.53 10.42 6.59
N ASP A 296 -23.59 11.11 6.17
CA ASP A 296 -23.52 12.56 5.88
C ASP A 296 -23.20 13.38 7.12
N GLU A 297 -23.62 12.94 8.30
CA GLU A 297 -23.29 13.58 9.58
C GLU A 297 -21.77 13.58 9.86
N ASN A 298 -21.02 12.59 9.38
CA ASN A 298 -19.56 12.58 9.46
C ASN A 298 -18.97 13.81 8.74
N VAL A 299 -19.42 14.07 7.51
CA VAL A 299 -18.99 15.23 6.72
C VAL A 299 -19.37 16.54 7.41
N THR A 300 -20.61 16.64 7.93
CA THR A 300 -21.09 17.82 8.67
C THR A 300 -20.23 18.12 9.89
N LEU A 301 -19.83 17.11 10.65
CA LEU A 301 -18.95 17.28 11.80
C LEU A 301 -17.51 17.63 11.38
N THR A 302 -17.03 17.05 10.30
CA THR A 302 -15.73 17.41 9.72
C THR A 302 -15.70 18.88 9.32
N GLU A 303 -16.78 19.42 8.71
CA GLU A 303 -16.93 20.85 8.41
C GLU A 303 -16.97 21.71 9.65
N ALA A 304 -17.66 21.28 10.68
CA ALA A 304 -17.69 22.00 11.95
C ALA A 304 -16.30 22.10 12.59
N LEU A 305 -15.44 21.07 12.43
CA LEU A 305 -14.04 21.10 12.85
C LEU A 305 -13.20 21.98 11.92
N ALA A 306 -13.42 21.92 10.60
CA ALA A 306 -12.73 22.72 9.59
C ALA A 306 -12.86 24.22 9.84
N ALA A 307 -14.00 24.68 10.35
CA ALA A 307 -14.21 26.08 10.71
C ALA A 307 -13.22 26.59 11.78
N TYR A 308 -12.75 25.71 12.68
CA TYR A 308 -11.72 26.05 13.68
C TYR A 308 -10.32 26.10 13.06
N HIS A 309 -10.04 25.23 12.09
CA HIS A 309 -8.78 25.25 11.34
C HIS A 309 -8.68 26.53 10.51
N ALA A 310 -9.75 26.85 9.76
CA ALA A 310 -9.85 28.10 8.99
C ALA A 310 -9.63 29.33 9.88
N LYS A 311 -10.37 29.45 10.99
CA LYS A 311 -10.21 30.55 11.95
C LYS A 311 -8.79 30.67 12.49
N ALA A 312 -8.09 29.56 12.73
CA ALA A 312 -6.73 29.57 13.23
C ALA A 312 -5.74 30.09 12.17
N PHE A 313 -5.91 29.70 10.90
CA PHE A 313 -5.11 30.21 9.79
C PHE A 313 -5.44 31.65 9.41
N ASP A 314 -6.73 32.06 9.41
CA ASP A 314 -7.16 33.44 9.18
C ASP A 314 -6.48 34.40 10.14
N LYS A 315 -6.43 34.07 11.44
CA LYS A 315 -5.73 34.84 12.47
C LYS A 315 -4.23 35.02 12.17
N GLN A 316 -3.63 34.09 11.45
CA GLN A 316 -2.21 34.10 11.06
C GLN A 316 -1.99 34.67 9.65
N GLY A 317 -3.05 34.99 8.89
CA GLY A 317 -2.97 35.48 7.52
C GLY A 317 -2.40 34.44 6.55
N LYS A 318 -2.63 33.12 6.78
CA LYS A 318 -2.09 32.03 5.98
C LYS A 318 -3.12 31.53 4.97
N LEU A 319 -2.64 31.09 3.81
CA LEU A 319 -3.46 30.51 2.75
C LEU A 319 -3.75 29.04 3.03
N TYR A 320 -4.98 28.62 2.75
CA TYR A 320 -5.45 27.24 2.87
C TYR A 320 -6.59 26.96 1.89
N PHE A 321 -6.97 25.72 1.73
CA PHE A 321 -8.15 25.28 0.96
C PHE A 321 -8.75 24.02 1.56
N SER A 322 -10.01 23.74 1.19
CA SER A 322 -10.75 22.53 1.51
C SER A 322 -11.72 22.21 0.36
N GLU A 323 -12.40 21.10 0.39
CA GLU A 323 -13.40 20.64 -0.61
C GLU A 323 -12.84 20.49 -2.04
N GLU A 324 -11.52 20.42 -2.20
CA GLU A 324 -10.82 20.27 -3.47
C GLU A 324 -9.83 19.10 -3.42
N ALA A 325 -9.36 18.64 -4.59
CA ALA A 325 -8.30 17.68 -4.85
C ALA A 325 -8.47 16.31 -4.20
N PHE A 326 -8.59 16.23 -2.90
CA PHE A 326 -8.61 14.98 -2.12
C PHE A 326 -10.02 14.41 -1.99
N ASP A 327 -10.09 13.07 -1.87
CA ASP A 327 -11.33 12.34 -1.64
C ASP A 327 -11.23 11.41 -0.42
N ASP A 328 -12.39 10.95 0.07
CA ASP A 328 -12.53 9.94 1.12
C ASP A 328 -13.24 8.69 0.59
N PHE A 329 -12.79 8.17 -0.56
CA PHE A 329 -13.44 7.04 -1.22
C PHE A 329 -12.82 5.69 -0.82
N TYR A 330 -11.49 5.52 -0.98
CA TYR A 330 -10.81 4.26 -0.71
C TYR A 330 -10.71 3.98 0.80
N ALA A 331 -11.26 2.85 1.25
CA ALA A 331 -11.33 2.47 2.66
C ALA A 331 -9.97 2.17 3.33
N GLY A 332 -8.90 2.12 2.58
CA GLY A 332 -7.53 1.82 3.07
C GLY A 332 -6.68 3.05 3.37
N LYS A 333 -7.27 4.26 3.52
CA LYS A 333 -6.59 5.50 3.92
C LYS A 333 -6.89 5.88 5.37
N GLY A 334 -5.97 6.63 5.99
CA GLY A 334 -6.10 7.11 7.37
C GLY A 334 -7.28 8.05 7.62
N SER A 335 -7.74 8.77 6.60
CA SER A 335 -8.93 9.59 6.68
C SER A 335 -10.23 8.81 6.50
N THR A 336 -10.27 7.80 5.62
CA THR A 336 -11.49 7.08 5.25
C THR A 336 -11.77 5.87 6.14
N TYR A 337 -10.74 5.11 6.55
CA TYR A 337 -10.93 3.92 7.40
C TYR A 337 -11.66 4.22 8.71
N PRO A 338 -11.32 5.30 9.45
CA PRO A 338 -12.03 5.68 10.68
C PRO A 338 -13.52 5.97 10.45
N ASP A 339 -13.87 6.60 9.33
CA ASP A 339 -15.24 6.98 9.00
C ASP A 339 -16.17 5.78 8.87
N LEU A 340 -15.65 4.65 8.40
CA LEU A 340 -16.41 3.40 8.31
C LEU A 340 -16.63 2.73 9.68
N HIS A 341 -16.05 3.30 10.74
CA HIS A 341 -16.10 2.78 12.11
C HIS A 341 -16.74 3.75 13.13
N GLY A 342 -17.30 4.88 12.67
CA GLY A 342 -17.95 5.87 13.51
C GLY A 342 -16.98 6.84 14.18
N SER A 343 -15.75 6.91 13.71
CA SER A 343 -14.79 7.97 14.03
C SER A 343 -14.88 9.08 12.97
N ILE A 344 -14.27 10.22 13.23
CA ILE A 344 -14.05 11.29 12.25
C ILE A 344 -12.57 11.21 11.85
N GLY A 345 -12.28 10.76 10.64
CA GLY A 345 -10.94 10.76 10.05
C GLY A 345 -10.64 12.12 9.43
N ILE A 346 -9.49 12.72 9.71
CA ILE A 346 -9.12 14.04 9.17
C ILE A 346 -7.74 13.96 8.53
N LEU A 347 -7.70 14.26 7.23
CA LEU A 347 -6.47 14.49 6.48
C LEU A 347 -6.04 15.96 6.59
N PHE A 348 -4.79 16.18 6.93
CA PHE A 348 -4.10 17.46 6.81
C PHE A 348 -2.96 17.34 5.81
N GLU A 349 -2.87 18.30 4.86
CA GLU A 349 -1.82 18.33 3.84
C GLU A 349 -1.11 19.68 3.85
N GLN A 350 0.15 19.71 4.26
CA GLN A 350 0.99 20.89 4.28
C GLN A 350 1.83 20.96 3.01
N ALA A 351 2.00 22.17 2.44
CA ALA A 351 3.01 22.37 1.40
C ALA A 351 4.41 21.98 1.95
N SER A 352 5.14 21.10 1.26
CA SER A 352 6.42 20.56 1.74
C SER A 352 7.58 21.52 1.46
N SER A 353 8.45 21.74 2.44
CA SER A 353 9.75 22.38 2.21
C SER A 353 10.80 21.43 1.61
N ARG A 354 10.50 20.17 1.44
CA ARG A 354 11.38 19.10 0.93
C ARG A 354 12.74 18.97 1.61
N GLY A 355 13.09 19.85 2.46
CA GLY A 355 14.31 19.99 3.23
C GLY A 355 14.12 21.07 4.28
N HIS A 356 15.15 21.87 4.55
CA HIS A 356 15.07 22.90 5.59
C HIS A 356 14.48 24.24 5.10
N ILE A 357 14.56 24.54 3.81
CA ILE A 357 13.93 25.69 3.14
C ILE A 357 13.86 25.42 1.65
N GLN A 358 12.78 25.74 0.98
CA GLN A 358 12.66 25.65 -0.47
C GLN A 358 11.90 26.84 -1.05
N GLU A 359 12.30 27.34 -2.22
CA GLU A 359 11.54 28.33 -2.97
C GLU A 359 10.24 27.77 -3.50
N SER A 360 9.15 28.53 -3.41
CA SER A 360 7.84 28.21 -3.95
C SER A 360 7.24 29.42 -4.66
N ILE A 361 6.14 29.22 -5.40
CA ILE A 361 5.36 30.31 -6.00
C ILE A 361 4.81 31.29 -4.93
N ASN A 362 4.71 30.85 -3.67
CA ASN A 362 4.24 31.63 -2.53
C ASN A 362 5.41 32.26 -1.73
N GLY A 363 6.64 32.19 -2.25
CA GLY A 363 7.87 32.62 -1.59
C GLY A 363 8.60 31.49 -0.85
N PRO A 364 9.73 31.76 -0.21
CA PRO A 364 10.52 30.76 0.48
C PRO A 364 9.74 30.09 1.60
N LEU A 365 9.64 28.77 1.57
CA LEU A 365 8.96 27.95 2.56
C LEU A 365 10.00 27.28 3.47
N ALA A 366 10.07 27.75 4.72
CA ALA A 366 10.97 27.20 5.73
C ALA A 366 10.32 26.01 6.46
N PHE A 367 11.11 25.00 6.81
CA PHE A 367 10.66 23.81 7.57
C PHE A 367 10.04 24.18 8.93
N SER A 368 10.55 25.23 9.61
CA SER A 368 9.93 25.74 10.84
C SER A 368 8.51 26.26 10.61
N THR A 369 8.19 26.77 9.41
CA THR A 369 6.84 27.21 9.06
C THR A 369 5.90 26.04 8.85
N THR A 370 6.36 24.97 8.18
CA THR A 370 5.55 23.76 7.97
C THR A 370 5.22 23.08 9.30
N ILE A 371 6.19 22.97 10.20
CA ILE A 371 5.99 22.48 11.58
C ILE A 371 4.95 23.31 12.34
N ALA A 372 5.06 24.65 12.28
CA ALA A 372 4.10 25.54 12.95
C ALA A 372 2.66 25.37 12.46
N ASN A 373 2.48 25.10 11.15
CA ASN A 373 1.17 24.84 10.57
C ASN A 373 0.56 23.53 11.08
N GLN A 374 1.35 22.45 11.17
CA GLN A 374 0.90 21.17 11.72
C GLN A 374 0.49 21.30 13.21
N ILE A 375 1.23 22.10 13.99
CA ILE A 375 0.86 22.40 15.39
C ILE A 375 -0.43 23.23 15.45
N THR A 376 -0.60 24.20 14.55
CA THR A 376 -1.81 25.03 14.47
C THR A 376 -3.06 24.16 14.29
N THR A 377 -3.01 23.21 13.37
CA THR A 377 -4.16 22.32 13.11
C THR A 377 -4.32 21.26 14.20
N SER A 378 -3.24 20.77 14.81
CA SER A 378 -3.33 19.92 16.01
C SER A 378 -4.08 20.60 17.15
N LEU A 379 -3.75 21.86 17.46
CA LEU A 379 -4.41 22.63 18.53
C LEU A 379 -5.85 23.01 18.18
N SER A 380 -6.12 23.43 16.94
CA SER A 380 -7.49 23.78 16.51
C SER A 380 -8.40 22.53 16.38
N THR A 381 -7.84 21.33 16.18
CA THR A 381 -8.59 20.07 16.29
C THR A 381 -9.14 19.91 17.71
N PHE A 382 -8.32 20.13 18.73
CA PHE A 382 -8.79 20.05 20.13
C PHE A 382 -9.85 21.12 20.44
N GLU A 383 -9.64 22.35 20.00
CA GLU A 383 -10.60 23.45 20.20
C GLU A 383 -11.95 23.14 19.54
N GLY A 384 -11.93 22.74 18.28
CA GLY A 384 -13.13 22.39 17.53
C GLY A 384 -13.87 21.21 18.13
N ALA A 385 -13.13 20.18 18.54
CA ALA A 385 -13.72 19.00 19.14
C ALA A 385 -14.35 19.27 20.51
N LEU A 386 -13.69 20.04 21.36
CA LEU A 386 -14.25 20.42 22.66
C LEU A 386 -15.53 21.26 22.51
N ALA A 387 -15.55 22.18 21.57
CA ALA A 387 -16.73 23.01 21.27
C ALA A 387 -17.92 22.19 20.71
N ASN A 388 -17.63 21.12 19.95
CA ASN A 388 -18.63 20.24 19.34
C ASN A 388 -18.79 18.91 20.09
N LYS A 389 -18.23 18.77 21.29
CA LYS A 389 -18.21 17.50 22.05
C LYS A 389 -19.56 16.81 22.16
N PRO A 390 -20.68 17.47 22.48
CA PRO A 390 -21.98 16.80 22.53
C PRO A 390 -22.38 16.17 21.19
N ALA A 391 -22.20 16.90 20.09
CA ALA A 391 -22.55 16.40 18.75
C ALA A 391 -21.67 15.22 18.33
N ILE A 392 -20.38 15.24 18.62
CA ILE A 392 -19.44 14.14 18.33
C ILE A 392 -19.81 12.87 19.12
N LEU A 393 -20.17 12.99 20.41
CA LEU A 393 -20.61 11.87 21.22
C LEU A 393 -21.97 11.31 20.76
N ASP A 394 -22.91 12.18 20.38
CA ASP A 394 -24.22 11.79 19.84
C ASP A 394 -24.05 11.12 18.47
N TYR A 395 -23.15 11.60 17.61
CA TYR A 395 -22.83 10.99 16.30
C TYR A 395 -22.36 9.54 16.46
N GLN A 396 -21.42 9.28 17.35
CA GLN A 396 -20.91 7.92 17.55
C GLN A 396 -22.00 6.94 18.03
N SER A 397 -22.88 7.40 18.93
CA SER A 397 -24.04 6.61 19.38
C SER A 397 -25.06 6.39 18.25
N ALA A 398 -25.31 7.41 17.41
CA ALA A 398 -26.19 7.34 16.26
C ALA A 398 -25.64 6.39 15.19
N PHE A 399 -24.32 6.44 14.93
CA PHE A 399 -23.64 5.56 13.97
C PHE A 399 -23.90 4.07 14.23
N VAL A 400 -23.84 3.64 15.50
CA VAL A 400 -24.11 2.23 15.85
C VAL A 400 -25.57 1.86 15.58
N LYS A 401 -26.53 2.72 15.96
CA LYS A 401 -27.97 2.50 15.70
C LYS A 401 -28.28 2.47 14.21
N ASP A 402 -27.70 3.38 13.46
CA ASP A 402 -27.83 3.44 12.00
C ASP A 402 -27.26 2.19 11.35
N THR A 403 -26.09 1.73 11.80
CA THR A 403 -25.50 0.46 11.36
C THR A 403 -26.43 -0.73 11.60
N GLN A 404 -27.08 -0.79 12.76
CA GLN A 404 -28.05 -1.84 13.08
C GLN A 404 -29.31 -1.74 12.21
N ALA A 405 -29.79 -0.52 11.94
CA ALA A 405 -30.93 -0.29 11.05
C ALA A 405 -30.60 -0.71 9.61
N LEU A 406 -29.45 -0.29 9.06
CA LEU A 406 -29.00 -0.69 7.73
C LEU A 406 -28.91 -2.21 7.57
N ALA A 407 -28.36 -2.91 8.56
CA ALA A 407 -28.30 -4.37 8.56
C ALA A 407 -29.69 -5.03 8.64
N LYS A 408 -30.62 -4.42 9.40
CA LYS A 408 -31.97 -4.92 9.56
C LYS A 408 -32.84 -4.67 8.32
N ASP A 409 -32.74 -3.49 7.71
CA ASP A 409 -33.66 -3.04 6.65
C ASP A 409 -33.15 -3.38 5.24
N GLY A 410 -31.83 -3.54 5.05
CA GLY A 410 -31.23 -3.94 3.77
C GLY A 410 -31.59 -5.38 3.37
N ASP A 411 -31.43 -5.72 2.08
CA ASP A 411 -31.78 -7.02 1.52
C ASP A 411 -30.73 -8.12 1.76
N ILE A 412 -29.50 -7.74 2.07
CA ILE A 412 -28.37 -8.64 2.28
C ILE A 412 -28.34 -9.08 3.74
N SER A 413 -28.29 -10.40 3.98
CA SER A 413 -28.06 -10.97 5.31
C SER A 413 -26.58 -11.22 5.62
N GLY A 414 -25.75 -11.42 4.59
CA GLY A 414 -24.33 -11.68 4.71
C GLY A 414 -23.66 -12.07 3.43
N TYR A 415 -22.44 -12.54 3.58
CA TYR A 415 -21.63 -13.09 2.50
C TYR A 415 -21.16 -14.48 2.88
N ILE A 416 -21.11 -15.40 1.91
CA ILE A 416 -20.52 -16.71 2.06
C ILE A 416 -19.26 -16.79 1.24
N VAL A 417 -18.17 -17.30 1.84
CA VAL A 417 -16.88 -17.46 1.19
C VAL A 417 -16.39 -18.86 1.41
N GLY A 418 -15.99 -19.52 0.33
CA GLY A 418 -15.51 -20.91 0.34
C GLY A 418 -14.01 -21.02 0.21
N GLU A 419 -13.48 -22.14 0.71
CA GLU A 419 -12.16 -22.61 0.36
C GLU A 419 -12.25 -23.35 -0.99
N SER A 420 -11.33 -23.04 -1.90
CA SER A 420 -11.09 -23.87 -3.10
C SER A 420 -10.13 -25.03 -2.75
N SER A 421 -9.22 -25.38 -3.64
CA SER A 421 -8.13 -26.33 -3.37
C SER A 421 -6.91 -25.72 -2.65
N ASP A 422 -7.01 -24.47 -2.19
CA ASP A 422 -5.91 -23.67 -1.64
C ASP A 422 -6.26 -23.13 -0.25
N SER A 423 -5.83 -23.87 0.78
CA SER A 423 -6.07 -23.48 2.16
C SER A 423 -5.24 -22.27 2.60
N GLY A 424 -4.10 -22.00 1.95
CA GLY A 424 -3.21 -20.88 2.25
C GLY A 424 -3.90 -19.54 2.04
N ARG A 425 -4.52 -19.30 0.87
CA ARG A 425 -5.26 -18.06 0.57
C ARG A 425 -6.48 -17.90 1.47
N PHE A 426 -7.23 -18.97 1.70
CA PHE A 426 -8.40 -18.91 2.58
C PHE A 426 -8.03 -18.53 4.01
N ASN A 427 -6.98 -19.13 4.57
CA ASN A 427 -6.50 -18.80 5.92
C ASN A 427 -5.94 -17.38 6.02
N ALA A 428 -5.29 -16.87 4.98
CA ALA A 428 -4.82 -15.49 4.92
C ALA A 428 -6.00 -14.51 5.00
N MET A 429 -7.08 -14.75 4.23
CA MET A 429 -8.31 -13.96 4.32
C MET A 429 -8.95 -14.02 5.71
N LEU A 430 -9.04 -15.22 6.32
CA LEU A 430 -9.57 -15.36 7.68
C LEU A 430 -8.77 -14.57 8.71
N SER A 431 -7.44 -14.51 8.55
CA SER A 431 -6.57 -13.71 9.41
C SER A 431 -6.87 -12.22 9.27
N LEU A 432 -7.04 -11.74 8.04
CA LEU A 432 -7.40 -10.35 7.75
C LEU A 432 -8.75 -9.97 8.37
N LEU A 433 -9.79 -10.79 8.18
CA LEU A 433 -11.11 -10.57 8.77
C LEU A 433 -11.04 -10.46 10.30
N LYS A 434 -10.27 -11.33 10.97
CA LYS A 434 -10.07 -11.29 12.42
C LYS A 434 -9.36 -10.02 12.89
N GLN A 435 -8.36 -9.53 12.16
CA GLN A 435 -7.65 -8.30 12.50
C GLN A 435 -8.57 -7.08 12.44
N HIS A 436 -9.57 -7.10 11.54
CA HIS A 436 -10.63 -6.08 11.47
C HIS A 436 -11.81 -6.34 12.41
N ASN A 437 -11.70 -7.30 13.35
CA ASN A 437 -12.77 -7.68 14.28
C ASN A 437 -14.06 -8.13 13.57
N ILE A 438 -13.99 -8.60 12.33
CA ILE A 438 -15.13 -9.15 11.59
C ILE A 438 -15.42 -10.56 12.08
N LYS A 439 -16.65 -10.79 12.55
CA LYS A 439 -17.14 -12.09 13.00
C LYS A 439 -17.67 -12.89 11.81
N PHE A 440 -17.42 -14.19 11.86
CA PHE A 440 -17.93 -15.14 10.87
C PHE A 440 -18.28 -16.48 11.53
N GLU A 441 -19.11 -17.27 10.88
CA GLU A 441 -19.57 -18.58 11.30
C GLU A 441 -19.11 -19.64 10.30
N VAL A 442 -18.77 -20.84 10.78
CA VAL A 442 -18.37 -21.94 9.90
C VAL A 442 -19.61 -22.61 9.32
N VAL A 443 -19.64 -22.82 8.02
CA VAL A 443 -20.69 -23.59 7.32
C VAL A 443 -20.58 -25.06 7.74
N SER A 444 -21.64 -25.61 8.35
CA SER A 444 -21.65 -26.95 8.96
C SER A 444 -22.22 -28.05 8.05
N LYS A 445 -22.94 -27.67 7.00
CA LYS A 445 -23.49 -28.55 5.96
C LYS A 445 -23.40 -27.85 4.62
N ASP A 446 -23.31 -28.61 3.55
CA ASP A 446 -23.31 -28.07 2.19
C ASP A 446 -24.45 -27.08 2.00
N SER A 447 -24.14 -25.93 1.44
CA SER A 447 -25.04 -24.77 1.32
C SER A 447 -25.01 -24.24 -0.11
N ASP A 448 -26.18 -24.26 -0.77
CA ASP A 448 -26.34 -23.74 -2.13
C ASP A 448 -26.78 -22.28 -2.05
N VAL A 449 -25.95 -21.37 -2.57
CA VAL A 449 -26.23 -19.92 -2.63
C VAL A 449 -25.90 -19.40 -4.04
N GLY A 450 -26.89 -18.81 -4.68
CA GLY A 450 -26.79 -18.41 -6.09
C GLY A 450 -26.58 -19.64 -7.00
N LYS A 451 -25.47 -19.63 -7.74
CA LYS A 451 -25.10 -20.74 -8.63
C LYS A 451 -23.98 -21.64 -8.07
N GLN A 452 -23.60 -21.44 -6.81
CA GLN A 452 -22.45 -22.12 -6.19
C GLN A 452 -22.87 -22.96 -5.00
N THR A 453 -22.19 -24.09 -4.82
CA THR A 453 -22.28 -24.95 -3.62
C THR A 453 -21.06 -24.71 -2.74
N PHE A 454 -21.29 -24.36 -1.49
CA PHE A 454 -20.27 -24.16 -0.46
C PHE A 454 -20.23 -25.35 0.46
N ASN A 455 -19.09 -26.04 0.48
CA ASN A 455 -18.94 -27.32 1.17
C ASN A 455 -18.88 -27.16 2.69
N ALA A 456 -19.46 -28.10 3.42
CA ALA A 456 -19.41 -28.17 4.88
C ALA A 456 -17.97 -28.14 5.40
N ASN A 457 -17.72 -27.36 6.43
CA ASN A 457 -16.42 -27.17 7.09
C ASN A 457 -15.30 -26.60 6.18
N ARG A 458 -15.65 -26.12 4.97
CA ARG A 458 -14.75 -25.48 4.00
C ARG A 458 -15.23 -24.12 3.53
N ALA A 459 -16.20 -23.55 4.24
CA ALA A 459 -16.73 -22.23 3.96
C ALA A 459 -17.10 -21.53 5.26
N ILE A 460 -17.15 -20.20 5.19
CA ILE A 460 -17.62 -19.34 6.26
C ILE A 460 -18.78 -18.48 5.78
N TYR A 461 -19.68 -18.16 6.69
CA TYR A 461 -20.72 -17.16 6.55
C TYR A 461 -20.35 -15.92 7.37
N ILE A 462 -20.39 -14.76 6.75
CA ILE A 462 -20.09 -13.47 7.35
C ILE A 462 -21.40 -12.68 7.46
N PRO A 463 -22.09 -12.69 8.61
CA PRO A 463 -23.31 -11.92 8.76
C PRO A 463 -23.02 -10.43 8.72
N VAL A 464 -23.85 -9.64 8.03
CA VAL A 464 -23.71 -8.17 8.02
C VAL A 464 -24.23 -7.53 9.30
N ALA A 465 -25.04 -8.24 10.10
CA ALA A 465 -25.60 -7.74 11.35
C ALA A 465 -24.54 -7.70 12.47
N GLN A 466 -23.53 -6.87 12.30
CA GLN A 466 -22.44 -6.64 13.25
C GLN A 466 -21.88 -5.22 13.12
N ALA A 467 -21.05 -4.79 14.08
CA ALA A 467 -20.51 -3.43 14.13
C ALA A 467 -19.71 -3.04 12.88
N GLN A 468 -19.12 -4.01 12.18
CA GLN A 468 -18.33 -3.82 10.96
C GLN A 468 -19.16 -3.83 9.67
N TYR A 469 -20.50 -3.65 9.74
CA TYR A 469 -21.41 -3.66 8.58
C TYR A 469 -20.85 -2.88 7.38
N ARG A 470 -20.44 -1.62 7.61
CA ARG A 470 -19.96 -0.74 6.53
C ARG A 470 -18.67 -1.26 5.91
N LEU A 471 -17.72 -1.72 6.74
CA LEU A 471 -16.50 -2.32 6.23
C LEU A 471 -16.78 -3.62 5.45
N ILE A 472 -17.67 -4.50 5.96
CA ILE A 472 -18.03 -5.75 5.29
C ILE A 472 -18.65 -5.47 3.93
N THR A 473 -19.63 -4.57 3.86
CA THR A 473 -20.25 -4.21 2.58
C THR A 473 -19.27 -3.59 1.60
N SER A 474 -18.29 -2.82 2.10
CA SER A 474 -17.22 -2.23 1.30
C SER A 474 -16.28 -3.29 0.70
N ILE A 475 -15.79 -4.23 1.49
CA ILE A 475 -14.78 -5.23 1.04
C ILE A 475 -15.36 -6.36 0.16
N PHE A 476 -16.67 -6.46 0.05
CA PHE A 476 -17.34 -7.41 -0.85
C PHE A 476 -18.11 -6.71 -1.98
N SER A 477 -17.96 -5.38 -2.12
CA SER A 477 -18.65 -4.63 -3.18
C SER A 477 -18.22 -5.08 -4.57
N THR A 478 -19.20 -5.21 -5.47
CA THR A 478 -19.03 -5.48 -6.91
C THR A 478 -19.57 -4.32 -7.75
N GLN A 479 -19.65 -3.12 -7.17
CA GLN A 479 -20.17 -1.94 -7.84
C GLN A 479 -19.31 -1.58 -9.06
N THR A 480 -19.96 -1.29 -10.20
CA THR A 480 -19.32 -0.87 -11.46
C THR A 480 -19.82 0.49 -11.97
N SER A 481 -20.82 1.09 -11.30
CA SER A 481 -21.40 2.37 -11.63
C SER A 481 -21.36 3.30 -10.43
N PHE A 482 -20.91 4.54 -10.64
CA PHE A 482 -20.67 5.52 -9.59
C PHE A 482 -21.29 6.87 -9.96
N GLU A 483 -21.70 7.65 -8.96
CA GLU A 483 -22.23 9.00 -9.16
C GLU A 483 -21.14 9.95 -9.70
N ASN A 484 -19.92 9.84 -9.15
CA ASN A 484 -18.74 10.55 -9.62
C ASN A 484 -17.68 9.56 -10.08
N ASN A 485 -17.20 9.71 -11.31
CA ASN A 485 -16.25 8.80 -11.94
C ASN A 485 -14.78 9.26 -11.79
N THR A 486 -14.52 10.26 -10.96
CA THR A 486 -13.17 10.74 -10.69
C THR A 486 -12.70 10.18 -9.35
N PHE A 487 -11.65 9.38 -9.36
CA PHE A 487 -11.08 8.73 -8.19
C PHE A 487 -9.65 9.24 -7.96
N TYR A 488 -9.33 9.54 -6.72
CA TYR A 488 -7.96 9.88 -6.32
C TYR A 488 -7.07 8.64 -6.27
N ASP A 489 -7.66 7.47 -5.97
CA ASP A 489 -6.94 6.19 -5.89
C ASP A 489 -7.73 5.11 -6.67
N VAL A 490 -7.93 3.93 -6.11
CA VAL A 490 -8.65 2.83 -6.74
C VAL A 490 -10.16 2.91 -6.50
N SER A 491 -10.94 2.36 -7.43
CA SER A 491 -12.40 2.34 -7.36
C SER A 491 -12.98 1.02 -6.86
N SER A 492 -12.15 -0.01 -6.66
CA SER A 492 -12.56 -1.32 -6.11
C SER A 492 -11.44 -1.96 -5.29
N TRP A 493 -11.84 -2.77 -4.31
CA TRP A 493 -10.96 -3.55 -3.43
C TRP A 493 -11.65 -4.81 -2.90
N ASN A 494 -12.39 -5.53 -3.77
CA ASN A 494 -13.10 -6.74 -3.36
C ASN A 494 -12.12 -7.83 -2.89
N MET A 495 -12.23 -8.18 -1.61
CA MET A 495 -11.28 -9.11 -0.97
C MET A 495 -11.45 -10.56 -1.45
N ALA A 496 -12.66 -11.03 -1.69
CA ALA A 496 -12.86 -12.40 -2.18
C ALA A 496 -12.23 -12.58 -3.56
N MET A 497 -12.38 -11.58 -4.45
CA MET A 497 -11.76 -11.59 -5.78
C MET A 497 -10.23 -11.50 -5.68
N ALA A 498 -9.72 -10.64 -4.80
CA ALA A 498 -8.27 -10.49 -4.60
C ALA A 498 -7.60 -11.76 -4.09
N PHE A 499 -8.28 -12.51 -3.22
CA PHE A 499 -7.80 -13.80 -2.73
C PHE A 499 -8.15 -14.97 -3.68
N ASN A 500 -8.86 -14.68 -4.78
CA ASN A 500 -9.38 -15.69 -5.72
C ASN A 500 -10.10 -16.83 -5.00
N LEU A 501 -11.08 -16.46 -4.17
CA LEU A 501 -11.92 -17.37 -3.40
C LEU A 501 -13.37 -17.33 -3.93
N PRO A 502 -14.05 -18.46 -4.03
CA PRO A 502 -15.46 -18.48 -4.38
C PRO A 502 -16.27 -17.77 -3.31
N PHE A 503 -17.17 -16.87 -3.72
CA PHE A 503 -18.03 -16.14 -2.81
C PHE A 503 -19.40 -15.85 -3.42
N SER A 504 -20.38 -15.64 -2.57
CA SER A 504 -21.73 -15.21 -2.97
C SER A 504 -22.34 -14.26 -1.93
N VAL A 505 -23.16 -13.34 -2.43
CA VAL A 505 -24.06 -12.54 -1.60
C VAL A 505 -25.19 -13.45 -1.10
N VAL A 506 -25.47 -13.39 0.20
CA VAL A 506 -26.60 -14.08 0.80
C VAL A 506 -27.72 -13.08 1.05
N GLU A 507 -28.77 -13.12 0.24
CA GLU A 507 -29.95 -12.30 0.48
C GLU A 507 -30.74 -12.85 1.67
N LYS A 508 -31.57 -12.01 2.32
CA LYS A 508 -32.39 -12.42 3.48
C LYS A 508 -33.27 -13.63 3.18
N ARG A 509 -33.84 -13.71 1.97
CA ARG A 509 -34.67 -14.84 1.54
C ARG A 509 -33.88 -16.15 1.46
N ASP A 510 -32.57 -16.09 1.24
CA ASP A 510 -31.69 -17.24 1.05
C ASP A 510 -30.91 -17.61 2.32
N THR A 511 -31.06 -16.87 3.42
CA THR A 511 -30.35 -17.13 4.70
C THR A 511 -30.61 -18.57 5.19
N ARG A 512 -31.82 -19.11 4.95
CA ARG A 512 -32.20 -20.49 5.33
C ARG A 512 -31.38 -21.56 4.60
N ASN A 513 -30.77 -21.22 3.46
CA ASN A 513 -29.93 -22.13 2.68
C ASN A 513 -28.52 -22.26 3.29
N VAL A 514 -28.07 -21.26 4.04
CA VAL A 514 -26.79 -21.27 4.73
C VAL A 514 -26.91 -22.01 6.06
N LYS A 515 -26.18 -23.09 6.20
CA LYS A 515 -26.23 -23.97 7.40
C LYS A 515 -24.98 -23.77 8.25
N THR A 516 -25.05 -23.01 9.30
CA THR A 516 -23.96 -22.80 10.27
C THR A 516 -24.22 -23.54 11.56
N ALA A 517 -23.21 -23.77 12.38
CA ALA A 517 -23.34 -24.25 13.75
C ALA A 517 -22.22 -23.69 14.61
N ALA A 518 -22.55 -23.31 15.83
CA ALA A 518 -21.62 -22.67 16.79
C ALA A 518 -20.38 -23.52 17.11
N ASN A 519 -20.48 -24.84 17.02
CA ASN A 519 -19.42 -25.81 17.30
C ASN A 519 -18.74 -26.31 16.01
N ALA A 520 -19.16 -25.85 14.82
CA ALA A 520 -18.51 -26.24 13.57
C ALA A 520 -17.08 -25.69 13.52
N LYS A 521 -16.17 -26.50 12.99
CA LYS A 521 -14.77 -26.14 12.83
C LYS A 521 -14.37 -26.30 11.38
N LEU A 522 -13.53 -25.40 10.90
CA LEU A 522 -12.96 -25.52 9.56
C LEU A 522 -12.12 -26.81 9.46
N ALA A 523 -12.26 -27.48 8.33
CA ALA A 523 -11.42 -28.62 8.00
C ALA A 523 -9.98 -28.13 7.83
N MET A 524 -9.06 -28.76 8.53
CA MET A 524 -7.64 -28.48 8.39
C MET A 524 -7.03 -29.52 7.44
N PRO A 525 -6.01 -29.16 6.64
CA PRO A 525 -5.25 -30.16 5.89
C PRO A 525 -4.74 -31.26 6.82
N VAL A 526 -4.87 -32.52 6.40
CA VAL A 526 -4.32 -33.64 7.14
C VAL A 526 -2.82 -33.70 6.91
N LEU A 527 -2.07 -33.32 7.93
CA LEU A 527 -0.60 -33.34 7.91
C LEU A 527 -0.09 -34.64 8.55
N SER A 528 0.89 -35.26 7.93
CA SER A 528 1.55 -36.42 8.51
C SER A 528 2.39 -36.02 9.73
N GLU A 529 2.27 -36.74 10.83
CA GLU A 529 3.13 -36.52 12.02
C GLU A 529 4.60 -36.87 11.72
N SER A 530 4.80 -37.89 10.90
CA SER A 530 6.11 -38.30 10.37
C SER A 530 5.94 -38.91 8.99
N LEU A 531 6.91 -38.69 8.13
CA LEU A 531 6.95 -39.33 6.82
C LEU A 531 7.65 -40.67 6.89
N PRO A 532 7.14 -41.73 6.24
CA PRO A 532 7.78 -43.06 6.25
C PRO A 532 9.12 -43.02 5.49
N ALA A 533 10.16 -43.62 6.07
CA ALA A 533 11.52 -43.64 5.47
C ALA A 533 11.60 -44.49 4.20
N SER A 534 10.69 -45.41 4.00
CA SER A 534 10.71 -46.38 2.89
C SER A 534 9.88 -46.00 1.66
N ALA A 535 9.70 -44.69 1.40
CA ALA A 535 9.00 -44.23 0.21
C ALA A 535 9.91 -44.26 -1.03
N TYR A 536 9.33 -44.54 -2.22
CA TYR A 536 10.00 -44.39 -3.51
C TYR A 536 10.27 -42.91 -3.84
N ALA A 537 9.32 -42.02 -3.49
CA ALA A 537 9.43 -40.60 -3.61
C ALA A 537 8.50 -39.91 -2.60
N TYR A 538 8.71 -38.63 -2.33
CA TYR A 538 7.72 -37.77 -1.68
C TYR A 538 7.18 -36.78 -2.69
N ALA A 539 5.92 -36.36 -2.52
CA ALA A 539 5.32 -35.39 -3.42
C ALA A 539 4.32 -34.49 -2.70
N PHE A 540 4.17 -33.25 -3.20
CA PHE A 540 3.13 -32.32 -2.77
C PHE A 540 2.54 -31.57 -3.96
N SER A 541 1.26 -31.17 -3.82
CA SER A 541 0.54 -30.46 -4.86
C SER A 541 0.99 -29.00 -4.95
N TRP A 542 0.99 -28.48 -6.18
CA TRP A 542 1.34 -27.06 -6.45
C TRP A 542 0.18 -26.09 -6.21
N ASN A 543 -1.01 -26.59 -5.85
CA ASN A 543 -2.23 -25.77 -5.75
C ASN A 543 -2.19 -24.78 -4.59
N ASP A 544 -1.59 -25.16 -3.43
CA ASP A 544 -1.55 -24.29 -2.26
C ASP A 544 -0.68 -23.03 -2.52
N TYR A 545 -1.09 -21.91 -1.96
CA TYR A 545 -0.39 -20.61 -2.07
C TYR A 545 1.06 -20.67 -1.59
N TYR A 546 1.32 -21.45 -0.53
CA TYR A 546 2.65 -21.58 0.07
C TYR A 546 3.49 -22.72 -0.53
N ALA A 547 3.01 -23.43 -1.55
CA ALA A 547 3.81 -24.45 -2.23
C ALA A 547 5.15 -23.92 -2.79
N PRO A 548 5.24 -22.70 -3.36
CA PRO A 548 6.52 -22.10 -3.73
C PRO A 548 7.50 -21.90 -2.54
N ALA A 549 6.99 -21.56 -1.35
CA ALA A 549 7.83 -21.42 -0.16
C ALA A 549 8.40 -22.78 0.31
N LEU A 550 7.58 -23.83 0.29
CA LEU A 550 8.07 -25.17 0.59
C LEU A 550 9.14 -25.62 -0.42
N LEU A 551 8.89 -25.40 -1.71
CA LEU A 551 9.87 -25.70 -2.76
C LEU A 551 11.19 -24.94 -2.53
N GLN A 552 11.11 -23.63 -2.26
CA GLN A 552 12.30 -22.81 -2.06
C GLN A 552 13.13 -23.29 -0.87
N SER A 553 12.50 -23.60 0.26
CA SER A 553 13.21 -24.13 1.44
C SER A 553 13.93 -25.45 1.16
N LEU A 554 13.34 -26.30 0.33
CA LEU A 554 13.96 -27.56 -0.10
C LEU A 554 15.15 -27.33 -1.05
N LEU A 555 15.01 -26.40 -1.99
CA LEU A 555 16.11 -26.04 -2.92
C LEU A 555 17.32 -25.46 -2.18
N GLU A 556 17.09 -24.56 -1.21
CA GLU A 556 18.14 -23.99 -0.37
C GLU A 556 18.87 -25.06 0.46
N ALA A 557 18.17 -26.06 0.91
CA ALA A 557 18.75 -27.19 1.63
C ALA A 557 19.45 -28.23 0.72
N GLY A 558 19.50 -28.00 -0.60
CA GLY A 558 20.13 -28.89 -1.57
C GLY A 558 19.33 -30.14 -1.92
N VAL A 559 18.01 -30.11 -1.68
CA VAL A 559 17.13 -31.25 -2.03
C VAL A 559 16.97 -31.34 -3.55
N SER A 560 17.18 -32.50 -4.12
CA SER A 560 16.94 -32.79 -5.53
C SER A 560 15.44 -32.97 -5.78
N VAL A 561 14.83 -31.98 -6.42
CA VAL A 561 13.37 -31.92 -6.68
C VAL A 561 13.05 -31.93 -8.17
N ARG A 562 11.84 -32.33 -8.50
CA ARG A 562 11.30 -32.31 -9.88
C ARG A 562 9.89 -31.76 -9.88
N SER A 563 9.45 -31.20 -11.00
CA SER A 563 8.06 -30.78 -11.24
C SER A 563 7.44 -31.61 -12.35
N SER A 564 6.15 -31.92 -12.22
CA SER A 564 5.39 -32.66 -13.23
C SER A 564 4.74 -31.72 -14.25
N GLU A 565 4.94 -31.97 -15.54
CA GLU A 565 4.30 -31.24 -16.64
C GLU A 565 2.79 -31.53 -16.71
N ASN A 566 2.44 -32.79 -16.45
CA ASN A 566 1.08 -33.30 -16.56
C ASN A 566 0.57 -33.81 -15.20
N ALA A 567 -0.73 -33.82 -15.03
CA ALA A 567 -1.36 -34.48 -13.90
C ALA A 567 -1.07 -35.98 -13.89
N PHE A 568 -0.92 -36.61 -12.72
CA PHE A 568 -0.72 -38.03 -12.56
C PHE A 568 -1.37 -38.56 -11.28
N GLU A 569 -1.76 -39.82 -11.28
CA GLU A 569 -2.22 -40.53 -10.08
C GLU A 569 -1.10 -41.40 -9.54
N ALA A 570 -0.83 -41.32 -8.24
CA ALA A 570 0.18 -42.16 -7.58
C ALA A 570 -0.44 -43.07 -6.52
N LYS A 571 0.13 -44.30 -6.36
CA LYS A 571 -0.15 -45.17 -5.22
C LYS A 571 0.72 -44.72 -4.03
N LEU A 572 0.07 -44.44 -2.89
CA LEU A 572 0.73 -44.08 -1.65
C LEU A 572 1.17 -45.32 -0.86
N VAL A 573 2.12 -45.15 0.08
CA VAL A 573 2.63 -46.22 0.95
C VAL A 573 1.52 -46.88 1.80
N ASN A 574 0.48 -46.10 2.15
CA ASN A 574 -0.71 -46.59 2.87
C ASN A 574 -1.73 -47.30 1.97
N ASN A 575 -1.39 -47.66 0.73
CA ASN A 575 -2.24 -48.24 -0.31
C ASN A 575 -3.38 -47.33 -0.85
N GLN A 576 -3.50 -46.10 -0.43
CA GLN A 576 -4.42 -45.12 -1.04
C GLN A 576 -3.87 -44.65 -2.37
N ARG A 577 -4.76 -44.02 -3.18
CA ARG A 577 -4.37 -43.29 -4.40
C ARG A 577 -4.57 -41.83 -4.19
N HIS A 578 -3.68 -41.02 -4.80
CA HIS A 578 -3.78 -39.58 -4.79
C HIS A 578 -3.48 -39.01 -6.18
N THR A 579 -4.30 -38.09 -6.63
CA THR A 579 -4.13 -37.38 -7.90
C THR A 579 -3.36 -36.07 -7.67
N PHE A 580 -2.27 -35.91 -8.39
CA PHE A 580 -1.44 -34.73 -8.42
C PHE A 580 -1.71 -33.93 -9.69
N THR A 581 -1.89 -32.61 -9.56
CA THR A 581 -2.08 -31.70 -10.69
C THR A 581 -0.75 -31.37 -11.37
N SER A 582 -0.82 -30.79 -12.59
CA SER A 582 0.36 -30.24 -13.26
C SER A 582 1.09 -29.25 -12.35
N GLY A 583 2.42 -29.23 -12.41
CA GLY A 583 3.27 -28.42 -11.52
C GLY A 583 3.57 -29.08 -10.16
N SER A 584 2.95 -30.21 -9.81
CA SER A 584 3.20 -30.87 -8.52
C SER A 584 4.66 -31.26 -8.38
N ILE A 585 5.18 -31.11 -7.16
CA ILE A 585 6.60 -31.34 -6.84
C ILE A 585 6.81 -32.77 -6.38
N VAL A 586 7.84 -33.40 -6.94
CA VAL A 586 8.26 -34.77 -6.63
C VAL A 586 9.70 -34.77 -6.15
N ILE A 587 9.97 -35.52 -5.09
CA ILE A 587 11.28 -35.66 -4.43
C ILE A 587 11.65 -37.15 -4.49
N PRO A 588 12.33 -37.62 -5.55
CA PRO A 588 12.72 -39.02 -5.70
C PRO A 588 13.81 -39.40 -4.68
N THR A 589 13.61 -40.47 -3.92
CA THR A 589 14.60 -40.95 -2.93
C THR A 589 15.80 -41.67 -3.57
N GLY A 590 15.63 -42.10 -4.83
CA GLY A 590 16.73 -42.71 -5.60
C GLY A 590 17.78 -41.73 -6.14
N LEU A 591 17.56 -40.38 -5.98
CA LEU A 591 18.56 -39.36 -6.26
C LEU A 591 19.37 -39.05 -5.01
N VAL A 592 20.51 -38.39 -5.18
CA VAL A 592 21.28 -37.88 -4.04
C VAL A 592 20.46 -36.84 -3.29
N GLN A 593 20.22 -37.09 -2.02
CA GLN A 593 19.43 -36.25 -1.13
C GLN A 593 20.19 -35.92 0.15
N PRO A 594 19.94 -34.82 0.83
CA PRO A 594 20.49 -34.53 2.16
C PRO A 594 20.11 -35.60 3.19
N GLU A 595 21.00 -35.94 4.11
CA GLU A 595 20.73 -36.93 5.17
C GLU A 595 19.51 -36.62 6.04
N ASN A 596 19.27 -35.33 6.27
CA ASN A 596 18.15 -34.83 7.07
C ASN A 596 16.85 -34.55 6.27
N LEU A 597 16.71 -35.07 5.02
CA LEU A 597 15.56 -34.83 4.15
C LEU A 597 14.22 -35.01 4.87
N LEU A 598 14.02 -36.09 5.61
CA LEU A 598 12.72 -36.42 6.23
C LEU A 598 12.34 -35.44 7.33
N SER A 599 13.29 -35.08 8.20
CA SER A 599 13.07 -34.09 9.27
C SER A 599 12.77 -32.71 8.67
N LEU A 600 13.60 -32.28 7.71
CA LEU A 600 13.41 -31.01 7.01
C LEU A 600 12.05 -30.94 6.33
N LEU A 601 11.69 -31.94 5.51
CA LEU A 601 10.43 -31.95 4.76
C LEU A 601 9.22 -32.00 5.72
N THR A 602 9.29 -32.76 6.81
CA THR A 602 8.20 -32.82 7.80
C THR A 602 8.03 -31.49 8.53
N GLU A 603 9.15 -30.85 8.93
CA GLU A 603 9.14 -29.58 9.64
C GLU A 603 8.58 -28.45 8.77
N GLN A 604 9.13 -28.29 7.57
CA GLN A 604 8.72 -27.22 6.64
C GLN A 604 7.27 -27.39 6.17
N ALA A 605 6.89 -28.62 5.81
CA ALA A 605 5.51 -28.92 5.42
C ALA A 605 4.50 -28.64 6.54
N ARG A 606 4.88 -28.92 7.80
CA ARG A 606 4.05 -28.63 8.97
C ARG A 606 3.95 -27.11 9.21
N ALA A 607 5.04 -26.39 9.15
CA ALA A 607 5.09 -24.93 9.34
C ALA A 607 4.20 -24.22 8.31
N LEU A 608 4.24 -24.66 7.06
CA LEU A 608 3.46 -24.08 5.95
C LEU A 608 2.06 -24.75 5.77
N ARG A 609 1.76 -25.79 6.56
CA ARG A 609 0.51 -26.57 6.50
C ARG A 609 0.22 -27.21 5.17
N ILE A 610 1.25 -27.67 4.48
CA ILE A 610 1.16 -28.34 3.16
C ILE A 610 1.20 -29.85 3.35
N PRO A 611 0.19 -30.61 2.86
CA PRO A 611 0.23 -32.07 2.86
C PRO A 611 1.35 -32.60 1.96
N VAL A 612 2.17 -33.49 2.51
CA VAL A 612 3.19 -34.22 1.75
C VAL A 612 2.85 -35.71 1.76
N TYR A 613 2.94 -36.34 0.61
CA TYR A 613 2.53 -37.72 0.37
C TYR A 613 3.76 -38.57 0.07
N ALA A 614 3.80 -39.80 0.67
CA ALA A 614 4.84 -40.78 0.42
C ALA A 614 4.35 -41.77 -0.65
N LEU A 615 5.05 -41.82 -1.79
CA LEU A 615 4.73 -42.63 -2.94
C LEU A 615 5.35 -44.03 -2.81
N ALA A 616 4.59 -45.08 -3.09
CA ALA A 616 5.03 -46.45 -2.97
C ALA A 616 5.84 -46.96 -4.19
N SER A 617 5.65 -46.32 -5.35
CA SER A 617 6.24 -46.78 -6.62
C SER A 617 6.46 -45.61 -7.59
N GLY A 618 7.39 -45.76 -8.50
CA GLY A 618 7.58 -44.87 -9.65
C GLY A 618 6.63 -45.14 -10.81
N LEU A 619 5.95 -46.31 -10.81
CA LEU A 619 4.91 -46.68 -11.78
C LEU A 619 3.58 -46.07 -11.32
N THR A 620 3.01 -45.20 -12.14
CA THR A 620 1.76 -44.50 -11.86
C THR A 620 0.55 -45.21 -12.45
N PRO A 621 -0.60 -45.28 -11.75
CA PRO A 621 -1.84 -45.88 -12.33
C PRO A 621 -2.34 -45.12 -13.56
N THR A 622 -2.20 -43.78 -13.56
CA THR A 622 -2.53 -42.93 -14.71
C THR A 622 -1.57 -41.76 -14.76
N GLY A 623 -1.32 -41.23 -15.96
CA GLY A 623 -0.43 -40.10 -16.21
C GLY A 623 1.04 -40.53 -16.36
N SER A 624 1.95 -39.57 -16.03
CA SER A 624 3.38 -39.76 -16.24
C SER A 624 4.04 -40.50 -15.09
N ASP A 625 4.80 -41.58 -15.42
CA ASP A 625 5.65 -42.22 -14.42
C ASP A 625 6.71 -41.30 -13.86
N ILE A 626 7.15 -41.51 -12.62
CA ILE A 626 8.07 -40.60 -11.89
C ILE A 626 9.43 -40.45 -12.61
N GLY A 627 9.83 -41.39 -13.41
CA GLY A 627 11.04 -41.33 -14.25
C GLY A 627 10.85 -40.74 -15.64
N SER A 628 9.64 -40.25 -15.98
CA SER A 628 9.30 -39.65 -17.29
C SER A 628 10.08 -38.37 -17.59
N ARG A 629 10.23 -38.06 -18.89
CA ARG A 629 10.76 -36.78 -19.37
C ARG A 629 9.85 -35.59 -19.03
N SER A 630 8.55 -35.83 -18.81
CA SER A 630 7.59 -34.81 -18.35
C SER A 630 7.66 -34.54 -16.83
N ILE A 631 8.54 -35.19 -16.10
CA ILE A 631 8.89 -34.89 -14.71
C ILE A 631 10.29 -34.30 -14.67
N LYS A 632 10.36 -32.96 -14.85
CA LYS A 632 11.61 -32.22 -15.07
C LYS A 632 12.28 -31.78 -13.74
N PRO A 633 13.60 -31.76 -13.65
CA PRO A 633 14.29 -31.21 -12.50
C PRO A 633 14.05 -29.70 -12.39
N ILE A 634 13.88 -29.20 -11.15
CA ILE A 634 13.91 -27.76 -10.84
C ILE A 634 15.25 -27.46 -10.23
N LEU A 635 15.91 -26.43 -10.77
CA LEU A 635 17.15 -25.88 -10.24
C LEU A 635 16.84 -24.61 -9.43
N GLY A 636 17.64 -24.34 -8.41
CA GLY A 636 17.49 -23.12 -7.60
C GLY A 636 17.57 -21.86 -8.48
N PRO A 637 16.54 -21.01 -8.52
CA PRO A 637 16.56 -19.78 -9.31
C PRO A 637 17.49 -18.74 -8.66
N LYS A 638 18.15 -17.93 -9.51
CA LYS A 638 18.86 -16.73 -9.09
C LYS A 638 18.19 -15.54 -9.77
N VAL A 639 17.47 -14.74 -8.97
CA VAL A 639 16.55 -13.69 -9.45
C VAL A 639 17.17 -12.32 -9.28
N LEU A 640 17.02 -11.47 -10.32
CA LEU A 640 17.34 -10.05 -10.29
C LEU A 640 16.07 -9.25 -10.55
N LEU A 641 15.79 -8.28 -9.68
CA LEU A 641 14.77 -7.23 -9.86
C LEU A 641 15.47 -5.96 -10.37
N VAL A 642 15.01 -5.44 -11.51
CA VAL A 642 15.54 -4.19 -12.06
C VAL A 642 14.84 -3.01 -11.39
N GLY A 643 15.63 -2.14 -10.76
CA GLY A 643 15.18 -0.93 -10.08
C GLY A 643 15.95 0.30 -10.55
N GLY A 644 15.89 1.38 -9.77
CA GLY A 644 16.59 2.63 -10.00
C GLY A 644 15.69 3.73 -10.54
N GLU A 645 16.29 4.90 -10.81
CA GLU A 645 15.58 6.08 -11.26
C GLU A 645 14.70 5.78 -12.49
N GLY A 646 13.45 6.30 -12.48
CA GLY A 646 12.46 6.07 -13.53
C GLY A 646 11.66 4.75 -13.38
N VAL A 647 12.06 3.84 -12.47
CA VAL A 647 11.34 2.59 -12.21
C VAL A 647 10.44 2.75 -10.98
N SER A 648 9.23 2.19 -11.05
CA SER A 648 8.27 2.23 -9.92
C SER A 648 8.83 1.53 -8.68
N GLU A 649 9.15 2.30 -7.64
CA GLU A 649 9.60 1.74 -6.37
C GLU A 649 8.54 0.83 -5.73
N TYR A 650 7.24 1.20 -5.86
CA TYR A 650 6.13 0.40 -5.34
C TYR A 650 6.12 -1.01 -5.93
N GLU A 651 6.17 -1.12 -7.26
CA GLU A 651 6.07 -2.44 -7.91
C GLU A 651 7.33 -3.29 -7.69
N VAL A 652 8.52 -2.68 -7.66
CA VAL A 652 9.75 -3.40 -7.28
C VAL A 652 9.64 -3.89 -5.83
N GLY A 653 9.15 -3.03 -4.93
CA GLY A 653 8.94 -3.35 -3.52
C GLY A 653 7.92 -4.47 -3.30
N GLU A 654 6.80 -4.44 -4.03
CA GLU A 654 5.76 -5.46 -3.98
C GLU A 654 6.29 -6.85 -4.41
N MET A 655 7.11 -6.91 -5.47
CA MET A 655 7.76 -8.14 -5.90
C MET A 655 8.83 -8.60 -4.90
N TRP A 656 9.64 -7.67 -4.39
CA TRP A 656 10.64 -7.96 -3.36
C TRP A 656 9.98 -8.51 -2.09
N HIS A 657 8.94 -7.84 -1.58
CA HIS A 657 8.17 -8.31 -0.44
C HIS A 657 7.58 -9.71 -0.66
N TYR A 658 7.03 -9.97 -1.84
CA TYR A 658 6.49 -11.30 -2.18
C TYR A 658 7.58 -12.38 -2.16
N PHE A 659 8.71 -12.14 -2.82
CA PHE A 659 9.80 -13.10 -2.85
C PHE A 659 10.38 -13.36 -1.46
N ASP A 660 10.65 -12.30 -0.70
CA ASP A 660 11.30 -12.39 0.59
C ASP A 660 10.37 -12.96 1.68
N THR A 661 9.17 -12.39 1.83
CA THR A 661 8.29 -12.71 2.98
C THR A 661 7.32 -13.86 2.72
N ARG A 662 6.93 -14.11 1.46
CA ARG A 662 5.93 -15.13 1.11
C ARG A 662 6.54 -16.39 0.54
N VAL A 663 7.65 -16.28 -0.18
CA VAL A 663 8.33 -17.40 -0.84
C VAL A 663 9.61 -17.79 -0.11
N GLY A 664 10.31 -16.85 0.53
CA GLY A 664 11.64 -17.04 1.10
C GLY A 664 12.72 -17.06 0.00
N LEU A 665 12.46 -16.48 -1.17
CA LEU A 665 13.39 -16.44 -2.30
C LEU A 665 14.24 -15.17 -2.27
N PRO A 666 15.55 -15.24 -2.07
CA PRO A 666 16.42 -14.07 -2.13
C PRO A 666 16.46 -13.50 -3.57
N ALA A 667 16.16 -12.22 -3.72
CA ALA A 667 16.25 -11.50 -4.98
C ALA A 667 17.24 -10.34 -4.88
N SER A 668 18.08 -10.18 -5.91
CA SER A 668 19.00 -9.04 -5.98
C SER A 668 18.28 -7.87 -6.64
N ILE A 669 18.25 -6.71 -5.98
CA ILE A 669 17.76 -5.48 -6.58
C ILE A 669 18.93 -4.73 -7.20
N VAL A 670 18.85 -4.45 -8.50
CA VAL A 670 19.93 -3.82 -9.27
C VAL A 670 19.37 -2.64 -10.05
N GLU A 671 20.00 -1.48 -9.88
CA GLU A 671 19.66 -0.28 -10.65
C GLU A 671 19.90 -0.52 -12.15
N GLN A 672 18.99 -0.02 -13.00
CA GLN A 672 19.04 -0.25 -14.45
C GLN A 672 20.40 0.13 -15.09
N GLN A 673 21.10 1.15 -14.55
CA GLN A 673 22.41 1.59 -15.04
C GLN A 673 23.52 0.56 -14.81
N LYS A 674 23.33 -0.35 -13.85
CA LYS A 674 24.29 -1.41 -13.47
C LYS A 674 23.95 -2.76 -14.10
N LEU A 675 22.82 -2.87 -14.81
CA LEU A 675 22.31 -4.14 -15.36
C LEU A 675 23.32 -4.85 -16.24
N GLY A 676 24.01 -4.11 -17.16
CA GLY A 676 24.99 -4.70 -18.06
C GLY A 676 26.12 -5.46 -17.32
N ASN A 677 26.61 -4.93 -16.20
CA ASN A 677 27.58 -5.59 -15.35
C ASN A 677 26.99 -6.80 -14.62
N ALA A 678 25.73 -6.69 -14.17
CA ALA A 678 25.07 -7.74 -13.42
C ALA A 678 24.82 -9.00 -14.27
N LEU A 679 24.66 -8.89 -15.59
CA LEU A 679 24.42 -10.03 -16.49
C LEU A 679 25.50 -11.13 -16.40
N GLN A 680 26.72 -10.78 -15.97
CA GLN A 680 27.83 -11.74 -15.80
C GLN A 680 27.74 -12.54 -14.48
N SER A 681 26.79 -12.22 -13.61
CA SER A 681 26.71 -12.83 -12.27
C SER A 681 25.89 -14.11 -12.20
N GLY A 682 25.51 -14.69 -13.36
CA GLY A 682 24.83 -16.00 -13.43
C GLY A 682 23.35 -15.98 -12.98
N TYR A 683 22.67 -14.87 -13.16
CA TYR A 683 21.21 -14.82 -12.95
C TYR A 683 20.49 -15.72 -13.95
N THR A 684 19.43 -16.37 -13.48
CA THR A 684 18.56 -17.23 -14.29
C THR A 684 17.28 -16.51 -14.71
N HIS A 685 16.85 -15.53 -13.89
CA HIS A 685 15.63 -14.74 -14.09
C HIS A 685 15.93 -13.27 -13.88
N ILE A 686 15.42 -12.41 -14.74
CA ILE A 686 15.49 -10.95 -14.64
C ILE A 686 14.06 -10.42 -14.75
N VAL A 687 13.63 -9.60 -13.78
CA VAL A 687 12.26 -9.09 -13.67
C VAL A 687 12.27 -7.57 -13.77
N PHE A 688 11.42 -7.04 -14.65
CA PHE A 688 11.21 -5.62 -14.88
C PHE A 688 9.83 -5.21 -14.35
N ALA A 689 9.80 -4.29 -13.41
CA ALA A 689 8.58 -3.61 -12.94
C ALA A 689 8.09 -2.58 -13.98
N SER A 690 6.97 -1.92 -13.69
CA SER A 690 6.58 -0.73 -14.46
C SER A 690 7.62 0.38 -14.31
N GLY A 691 8.01 1.02 -15.42
CA GLY A 691 9.01 2.08 -15.38
C GLY A 691 9.37 2.61 -16.76
N GLN A 692 10.27 3.61 -16.76
CA GLN A 692 10.94 4.12 -17.93
C GLN A 692 12.38 3.58 -17.95
N TYR A 693 12.74 2.85 -18.98
CA TYR A 693 14.03 2.19 -19.09
C TYR A 693 14.91 2.86 -20.16
N THR A 694 16.15 3.17 -19.76
CA THR A 694 17.15 3.87 -20.61
C THR A 694 18.44 3.06 -20.68
N LEU A 695 18.33 1.79 -21.13
CA LEU A 695 19.50 0.92 -21.27
C LEU A 695 20.31 1.32 -22.53
N SER A 696 21.64 1.26 -22.43
CA SER A 696 22.50 1.41 -23.61
C SER A 696 22.30 0.25 -24.60
N ASP A 697 22.59 0.47 -25.86
CA ASP A 697 22.43 -0.57 -26.88
C ASP A 697 23.29 -1.80 -26.59
N ASP A 698 24.51 -1.63 -26.09
CA ASP A 698 25.34 -2.75 -25.63
C ASP A 698 24.68 -3.57 -24.51
N THR A 699 23.99 -2.90 -23.58
CA THR A 699 23.26 -3.59 -22.50
C THR A 699 22.03 -4.30 -23.02
N LYS A 700 21.29 -3.69 -23.99
CA LYS A 700 20.14 -4.33 -24.65
C LYS A 700 20.57 -5.60 -25.38
N ASP A 701 21.64 -5.52 -26.19
CA ASP A 701 22.19 -6.66 -26.91
C ASP A 701 22.67 -7.77 -25.99
N ALA A 702 23.37 -7.40 -24.92
CA ALA A 702 23.84 -8.35 -23.91
C ALA A 702 22.67 -9.04 -23.20
N LEU A 703 21.62 -8.30 -22.82
CA LEU A 703 20.41 -8.83 -22.18
C LEU A 703 19.66 -9.77 -23.12
N PHE A 704 19.49 -9.39 -24.38
CA PHE A 704 18.80 -10.24 -25.35
C PHE A 704 19.59 -11.50 -25.70
N ASN A 705 20.91 -11.41 -25.77
CA ASN A 705 21.78 -12.57 -25.91
C ASN A 705 21.71 -13.49 -24.67
N TRP A 706 21.62 -12.92 -23.47
CA TRP A 706 21.41 -13.67 -22.24
C TRP A 706 20.07 -14.45 -22.30
N VAL A 707 18.98 -13.82 -22.78
CA VAL A 707 17.71 -14.53 -23.00
C VAL A 707 17.90 -15.67 -24.01
N LYS A 708 18.49 -15.40 -25.20
CA LYS A 708 18.71 -16.44 -26.24
C LYS A 708 19.51 -17.63 -25.73
N ASN A 709 20.36 -17.43 -24.75
CA ASN A 709 21.18 -18.49 -24.13
C ASN A 709 20.46 -19.23 -22.99
N GLY A 710 19.20 -18.94 -22.71
CA GLY A 710 18.37 -19.68 -21.75
C GLY A 710 17.86 -18.86 -20.57
N GLY A 711 18.09 -17.54 -20.53
CA GLY A 711 17.55 -16.65 -19.51
C GLY A 711 16.03 -16.52 -19.58
N VAL A 712 15.40 -16.20 -18.46
CA VAL A 712 13.97 -15.89 -18.35
C VAL A 712 13.81 -14.41 -18.05
N LEU A 713 13.24 -13.67 -19.01
CA LEU A 713 12.96 -12.24 -18.88
C LEU A 713 11.47 -12.05 -18.59
N ILE A 714 11.15 -11.35 -17.51
CA ILE A 714 9.78 -11.13 -17.05
C ILE A 714 9.54 -9.63 -16.98
N GLY A 715 8.39 -9.16 -17.48
CA GLY A 715 8.00 -7.76 -17.39
C GLY A 715 6.51 -7.60 -17.09
N GLN A 716 6.17 -6.48 -16.45
CA GLN A 716 4.76 -6.13 -16.23
C GLN A 716 4.49 -4.66 -16.56
N LYS A 717 3.23 -4.42 -16.99
CA LYS A 717 2.72 -3.09 -17.37
C LYS A 717 3.66 -2.38 -18.39
N SER A 718 4.18 -1.18 -18.07
CA SER A 718 4.98 -0.41 -19.03
C SER A 718 6.29 -1.09 -19.48
N ALA A 719 6.79 -2.08 -18.73
CA ALA A 719 7.92 -2.90 -19.17
C ALA A 719 7.60 -3.65 -20.48
N LEU A 720 6.33 -4.03 -20.71
CA LEU A 720 5.92 -4.68 -21.97
C LEU A 720 6.12 -3.77 -23.17
N ARG A 721 5.84 -2.46 -23.04
CA ARG A 721 6.10 -1.48 -24.12
C ARG A 721 7.58 -1.44 -24.45
N TYR A 722 8.44 -1.48 -23.42
CA TYR A 722 9.87 -1.52 -23.60
C TYR A 722 10.33 -2.80 -24.30
N PHE A 723 9.76 -3.96 -23.93
CA PHE A 723 10.08 -5.25 -24.58
C PHE A 723 9.57 -5.31 -26.02
N ALA A 724 8.37 -4.81 -26.30
CA ALA A 724 7.81 -4.75 -27.63
C ALA A 724 8.63 -3.82 -28.56
N ALA A 725 8.99 -2.64 -28.07
CA ALA A 725 9.79 -1.67 -28.82
C ALA A 725 11.22 -2.18 -29.17
N ASN A 726 11.74 -3.15 -28.41
CA ASN A 726 13.03 -3.81 -28.69
C ASN A 726 12.85 -5.19 -29.37
N GLU A 727 11.65 -5.53 -29.82
CA GLU A 727 11.33 -6.82 -30.51
C GLU A 727 11.63 -8.08 -29.66
N TRP A 728 11.73 -7.93 -28.32
CA TRP A 728 11.95 -9.06 -27.44
C TRP A 728 10.66 -9.84 -27.16
N LEU A 729 9.54 -9.13 -27.11
CA LEU A 729 8.20 -9.67 -26.98
C LEU A 729 7.42 -9.38 -28.28
N ASN A 730 6.94 -10.42 -28.95
CA ASN A 730 6.23 -10.28 -30.22
C ASN A 730 4.77 -9.91 -29.95
N VAL A 731 4.52 -8.62 -29.73
CA VAL A 731 3.19 -8.06 -29.49
C VAL A 731 3.07 -6.67 -30.07
N ASP A 732 1.88 -6.28 -30.45
CA ASP A 732 1.49 -4.93 -30.80
C ASP A 732 0.66 -4.34 -29.65
N ILE A 733 1.06 -3.16 -29.18
CA ILE A 733 0.41 -2.51 -28.03
C ILE A 733 -0.33 -1.28 -28.51
N VAL A 734 -1.61 -1.20 -28.20
CA VAL A 734 -2.48 -0.05 -28.48
C VAL A 734 -1.81 1.22 -27.99
N ASP A 735 -1.63 2.19 -28.86
CA ASP A 735 -1.03 3.45 -28.47
C ASP A 735 -2.04 4.40 -27.79
N ARG A 736 -1.53 5.52 -27.28
CA ARG A 736 -2.37 6.48 -26.57
C ARG A 736 -3.33 7.21 -27.52
N GLU A 737 -2.92 7.47 -28.74
CA GLU A 737 -3.74 8.18 -29.74
C GLU A 737 -4.94 7.33 -30.13
N GLU A 738 -4.77 6.02 -30.27
CA GLU A 738 -5.84 5.08 -30.54
C GLU A 738 -6.85 5.02 -29.40
N ILE A 739 -6.36 4.98 -28.13
CA ILE A 739 -7.22 5.06 -26.96
C ILE A 739 -7.98 6.40 -26.92
N ASP A 740 -7.28 7.51 -27.13
CA ASP A 740 -7.86 8.85 -27.11
C ASP A 740 -8.92 9.03 -28.21
N SER A 741 -8.73 8.43 -29.39
CA SER A 741 -9.67 8.47 -30.51
C SER A 741 -11.02 7.80 -30.21
N GLN A 742 -11.09 6.93 -29.20
CA GLN A 742 -12.36 6.35 -28.76
C GLN A 742 -13.30 7.39 -28.12
N PHE A 743 -12.77 8.54 -27.68
CA PHE A 743 -13.52 9.53 -26.92
C PHE A 743 -13.80 10.77 -27.79
N ASP A 744 -15.07 11.03 -28.06
CA ASP A 744 -15.53 12.21 -28.80
C ASP A 744 -15.37 13.48 -27.94
N GLU A 745 -14.64 14.47 -28.47
CA GLU A 745 -14.34 15.74 -27.78
C GLU A 745 -15.13 16.94 -28.35
N ASP A 746 -15.84 16.76 -29.49
CA ASP A 746 -16.41 17.84 -30.29
C ASP A 746 -17.41 18.75 -29.59
N LYS A 747 -18.04 18.27 -28.50
CA LYS A 747 -19.07 19.02 -27.76
C LYS A 747 -18.67 19.36 -26.33
N LEU A 748 -17.41 19.08 -25.94
CA LEU A 748 -16.95 19.30 -24.59
C LEU A 748 -16.53 20.75 -24.39
N THR A 749 -16.79 21.27 -23.19
CA THR A 749 -16.28 22.56 -22.73
C THR A 749 -14.98 22.40 -21.95
N PHE A 750 -14.29 23.49 -21.69
CA PHE A 750 -13.06 23.46 -20.86
C PHE A 750 -13.31 22.85 -19.45
N GLY A 751 -14.50 23.05 -18.88
CA GLY A 751 -14.90 22.50 -17.60
C GLY A 751 -15.00 20.97 -17.59
N ASP A 752 -15.22 20.33 -18.75
CA ASP A 752 -15.37 18.88 -18.89
C ASP A 752 -14.03 18.13 -18.93
N LYS A 753 -12.91 18.86 -18.98
CA LYS A 753 -11.57 18.30 -19.14
C LYS A 753 -11.21 17.21 -18.11
N SER A 754 -11.46 17.48 -16.83
CA SER A 754 -11.13 16.52 -15.75
C SER A 754 -12.00 15.27 -15.83
N ALA A 755 -13.29 15.41 -16.14
CA ALA A 755 -14.21 14.29 -16.30
C ALA A 755 -13.84 13.43 -17.52
N LEU A 756 -13.40 14.04 -18.63
CA LEU A 756 -12.91 13.32 -19.79
C LEU A 756 -11.64 12.51 -19.44
N TYR A 757 -10.67 13.12 -18.76
CA TYR A 757 -9.46 12.40 -18.37
C TYR A 757 -9.76 11.21 -17.45
N ALA A 758 -10.68 11.36 -16.50
CA ALA A 758 -11.09 10.26 -15.64
C ALA A 758 -11.68 9.08 -16.43
N ARG A 759 -12.43 9.35 -17.51
CA ARG A 759 -12.99 8.32 -18.39
C ARG A 759 -11.95 7.60 -19.22
N LYS A 760 -10.81 8.24 -19.51
CA LYS A 760 -9.70 7.66 -20.29
C LYS A 760 -8.78 6.77 -19.45
N LEU A 761 -9.07 6.56 -18.16
CA LEU A 761 -8.26 5.78 -17.23
C LEU A 761 -9.06 4.59 -16.69
N VAL A 762 -8.37 3.48 -16.43
CA VAL A 762 -8.88 2.41 -15.58
C VAL A 762 -8.58 2.79 -14.14
N ALA A 763 -9.62 3.10 -13.37
CA ALA A 763 -9.50 3.66 -12.02
C ALA A 763 -9.29 2.56 -10.95
N GLY A 764 -8.40 1.58 -11.18
CA GLY A 764 -8.20 0.46 -10.26
C GLY A 764 -9.46 -0.42 -10.17
N ALA A 765 -9.65 -1.29 -11.16
CA ALA A 765 -10.85 -2.11 -11.30
C ALA A 765 -10.48 -3.60 -11.47
N VAL A 766 -11.43 -4.47 -11.16
CA VAL A 766 -11.28 -5.92 -11.27
C VAL A 766 -11.81 -6.40 -12.61
N TYR A 767 -10.97 -7.10 -13.33
CA TYR A 767 -11.28 -7.68 -14.63
C TYR A 767 -11.21 -9.21 -14.57
N GLU A 768 -12.09 -9.90 -15.28
CA GLU A 768 -12.06 -11.35 -15.46
C GLU A 768 -11.24 -11.73 -16.68
N ALA A 769 -10.34 -12.68 -16.50
CA ALA A 769 -9.60 -13.30 -17.59
C ALA A 769 -9.88 -14.80 -17.66
N GLU A 770 -10.03 -15.33 -18.88
CA GLU A 770 -9.95 -16.77 -19.16
C GLU A 770 -8.48 -17.17 -19.14
N ILE A 771 -8.17 -18.29 -18.47
CA ILE A 771 -6.81 -18.80 -18.30
C ILE A 771 -6.70 -20.25 -18.78
N ASP A 772 -5.58 -20.58 -19.40
CA ASP A 772 -5.21 -21.94 -19.77
C ASP A 772 -4.49 -22.63 -18.60
N ILE A 773 -5.23 -23.42 -17.81
CA ILE A 773 -4.68 -24.13 -16.64
C ILE A 773 -3.68 -25.24 -17.02
N THR A 774 -3.55 -25.56 -18.29
CA THR A 774 -2.55 -26.52 -18.80
C THR A 774 -1.21 -25.85 -19.12
N HIS A 775 -1.20 -24.50 -19.21
CA HIS A 775 0.01 -23.75 -19.46
C HIS A 775 0.85 -23.57 -18.17
N PRO A 776 2.18 -23.67 -18.21
CA PRO A 776 3.05 -23.62 -17.03
C PRO A 776 2.86 -22.41 -16.12
N LEU A 777 2.51 -21.23 -16.66
CA LEU A 777 2.23 -20.02 -15.88
C LEU A 777 0.97 -20.12 -15.01
N PHE A 778 0.10 -21.11 -15.29
CA PHE A 778 -1.15 -21.33 -14.57
C PHE A 778 -1.20 -22.70 -13.85
N TYR A 779 -0.07 -23.40 -13.69
CA TYR A 779 -0.02 -24.57 -12.85
C TYR A 779 -0.44 -24.25 -11.40
N GLY A 780 -1.24 -25.13 -10.83
CA GLY A 780 -1.80 -24.94 -9.50
C GLY A 780 -3.09 -24.11 -9.44
N TYR A 781 -3.57 -23.57 -10.56
CA TYR A 781 -4.94 -23.03 -10.67
C TYR A 781 -5.90 -24.15 -11.02
N THR A 782 -7.15 -24.06 -10.50
CA THR A 782 -8.20 -25.09 -10.72
C THR A 782 -9.35 -24.57 -11.57
N ASP A 783 -9.57 -23.28 -11.55
CA ASP A 783 -10.61 -22.61 -12.32
C ASP A 783 -10.04 -22.10 -13.65
N THR A 784 -10.87 -22.05 -14.69
CA THR A 784 -10.51 -21.54 -16.01
C THR A 784 -10.69 -20.02 -16.14
N THR A 785 -11.14 -19.36 -15.09
CA THR A 785 -11.22 -17.90 -14.98
C THR A 785 -10.48 -17.39 -13.76
N LEU A 786 -9.97 -16.17 -13.85
CA LEU A 786 -9.20 -15.51 -12.81
C LEU A 786 -9.56 -14.04 -12.74
N SER A 787 -9.80 -13.53 -11.52
CA SER A 787 -9.91 -12.09 -11.27
C SER A 787 -8.53 -11.45 -11.28
N MET A 788 -8.34 -10.44 -12.14
CA MET A 788 -7.10 -9.67 -12.26
C MET A 788 -7.37 -8.20 -11.93
N PHE A 789 -6.44 -7.55 -11.24
CA PHE A 789 -6.56 -6.14 -10.87
C PHE A 789 -5.84 -5.24 -11.86
N LYS A 790 -6.58 -4.35 -12.50
CA LYS A 790 -6.07 -3.47 -13.53
C LYS A 790 -6.01 -2.02 -13.06
N THR A 791 -4.81 -1.44 -13.11
CA THR A 791 -4.54 -0.04 -12.75
C THR A 791 -3.99 0.77 -13.93
N SER A 792 -3.98 0.21 -15.10
CA SER A 792 -3.49 0.85 -16.31
C SER A 792 -4.43 0.59 -17.49
N ASN A 793 -4.44 1.49 -18.45
CA ASN A 793 -5.11 1.30 -19.74
C ASN A 793 -4.18 0.65 -20.79
N MET A 794 -3.25 -0.18 -20.33
CA MET A 794 -2.44 -1.03 -21.21
C MET A 794 -3.35 -2.03 -21.91
N VAL A 795 -3.34 -2.02 -23.23
CA VAL A 795 -4.05 -2.96 -24.08
C VAL A 795 -3.07 -3.52 -25.10
N VAL A 796 -3.05 -4.82 -25.23
CA VAL A 796 -2.33 -5.52 -26.31
C VAL A 796 -3.33 -5.78 -27.40
N ASN A 797 -3.02 -5.40 -28.64
CA ASN A 797 -3.89 -5.68 -29.78
C ASN A 797 -4.25 -7.16 -29.87
N ASN A 798 -5.45 -7.44 -30.36
CA ASN A 798 -5.98 -8.79 -30.42
C ASN A 798 -5.13 -9.69 -31.29
N TYR A 799 -4.10 -10.26 -30.67
CA TYR A 799 -3.15 -11.15 -31.28
C TYR A 799 -3.31 -12.53 -30.62
N TYR A 800 -3.82 -13.49 -31.38
CA TYR A 800 -3.89 -14.86 -30.91
C TYR A 800 -2.88 -15.72 -31.65
N THR A 801 -1.87 -16.16 -30.91
CA THR A 801 -1.01 -17.25 -31.36
C THR A 801 -1.17 -18.39 -30.35
N PRO A 802 -1.52 -19.61 -30.81
CA PRO A 802 -1.60 -20.76 -29.92
C PRO A 802 -0.33 -20.89 -29.05
N PHE A 803 -0.51 -21.27 -27.77
CA PHE A 803 0.54 -21.52 -26.80
C PHE A 803 1.27 -20.29 -26.26
N THR A 804 1.05 -19.09 -26.80
CA THR A 804 1.77 -17.87 -26.40
C THR A 804 0.90 -16.85 -25.64
N THR A 805 -0.42 -17.04 -25.62
CA THR A 805 -1.38 -16.17 -24.94
C THR A 805 -2.21 -16.98 -23.94
N PRO A 806 -1.61 -17.36 -22.79
CA PRO A 806 -2.26 -18.27 -21.84
C PRO A 806 -3.33 -17.61 -20.97
N ALA A 807 -3.50 -16.29 -21.04
CA ALA A 807 -4.61 -15.58 -20.40
C ALA A 807 -5.13 -14.46 -21.28
N ARG A 808 -6.47 -14.32 -21.35
CA ARG A 808 -7.18 -13.28 -22.13
C ARG A 808 -8.34 -12.74 -21.30
N TYR A 809 -8.61 -11.46 -21.38
CA TYR A 809 -9.83 -10.91 -20.79
C TYR A 809 -11.07 -11.52 -21.46
N THR A 810 -12.13 -11.72 -20.67
CA THR A 810 -13.40 -12.24 -21.19
C THR A 810 -14.09 -11.21 -22.10
N SER A 811 -15.17 -11.60 -22.79
CA SER A 811 -15.97 -10.69 -23.64
C SER A 811 -16.72 -9.59 -22.83
N ALA A 812 -16.93 -9.82 -21.52
CA ALA A 812 -17.51 -8.85 -20.59
C ALA A 812 -16.68 -8.82 -19.30
N PRO A 813 -15.45 -8.26 -19.36
CA PRO A 813 -14.44 -8.55 -18.35
C PRO A 813 -14.58 -7.76 -17.05
N LEU A 814 -15.31 -6.65 -17.00
CA LEU A 814 -15.41 -5.81 -15.80
C LEU A 814 -16.26 -6.48 -14.72
N LEU A 815 -15.65 -6.83 -13.57
CA LEU A 815 -16.32 -7.45 -12.43
C LEU A 815 -16.65 -6.46 -11.30
N ALA A 816 -15.76 -5.48 -11.05
CA ALA A 816 -15.95 -4.48 -10.00
C ALA A 816 -15.04 -3.27 -10.25
N GLY A 817 -15.47 -2.09 -9.77
CA GLY A 817 -14.76 -0.83 -9.95
C GLY A 817 -15.15 -0.11 -11.24
N PHE A 818 -14.56 1.06 -11.46
CA PHE A 818 -14.88 1.92 -12.59
C PHE A 818 -13.91 1.74 -13.75
N SER A 819 -14.48 1.53 -14.93
CA SER A 819 -13.84 1.71 -16.22
C SER A 819 -14.91 2.13 -17.24
N ASP A 820 -14.59 3.12 -18.08
CA ASP A 820 -15.53 3.57 -19.12
C ASP A 820 -15.84 2.42 -20.09
N GLU A 821 -17.09 2.32 -20.55
CA GLU A 821 -17.52 1.23 -21.46
C GLU A 821 -16.66 1.13 -22.73
N LYS A 822 -16.10 2.23 -23.22
CA LYS A 822 -15.22 2.27 -24.38
C LYS A 822 -13.89 1.59 -24.09
N LEU A 823 -13.34 1.80 -22.90
CA LEU A 823 -12.13 1.08 -22.43
C LEU A 823 -12.43 -0.40 -22.18
N VAL A 824 -13.56 -0.70 -21.56
CA VAL A 824 -13.98 -2.11 -21.33
C VAL A 824 -14.09 -2.86 -22.65
N LYS A 825 -14.69 -2.24 -23.70
CA LYS A 825 -14.79 -2.84 -25.03
C LYS A 825 -13.43 -3.00 -25.71
N LEU A 826 -12.53 -2.03 -25.52
CA LEU A 826 -11.18 -2.09 -26.07
C LEU A 826 -10.34 -3.19 -25.42
N ILE A 827 -10.52 -3.43 -24.13
CA ILE A 827 -9.79 -4.44 -23.35
C ILE A 827 -10.39 -5.85 -23.55
N ALA A 828 -11.70 -5.95 -23.84
CA ALA A 828 -12.37 -7.24 -23.99
C ALA A 828 -11.68 -8.13 -25.03
N GLU A 829 -11.55 -9.43 -24.72
CA GLU A 829 -10.94 -10.46 -25.55
C GLU A 829 -9.46 -10.22 -25.92
N THR A 830 -8.77 -9.26 -25.27
CA THR A 830 -7.35 -9.01 -25.50
C THR A 830 -6.45 -9.82 -24.57
N PRO A 831 -5.18 -10.05 -24.94
CA PRO A 831 -4.23 -10.77 -24.08
C PRO A 831 -4.00 -10.10 -22.74
N ALA A 832 -4.05 -10.86 -21.63
CA ALA A 832 -3.66 -10.43 -20.29
C ALA A 832 -2.25 -10.92 -19.89
N VAL A 833 -1.85 -12.09 -20.45
CA VAL A 833 -0.51 -12.69 -20.26
C VAL A 833 0.01 -13.18 -21.61
N ILE A 834 1.27 -12.88 -21.88
CA ILE A 834 1.93 -13.22 -23.14
C ILE A 834 3.26 -13.91 -22.86
N THR A 835 3.63 -14.88 -23.71
CA THR A 835 4.93 -15.53 -23.68
C THR A 835 5.53 -15.56 -25.08
N THR A 836 6.83 -15.33 -25.19
CA THR A 836 7.56 -15.46 -26.47
C THR A 836 8.85 -16.23 -26.23
N GLN A 837 9.02 -17.35 -26.90
CA GLN A 837 10.28 -18.09 -26.87
C GLN A 837 11.32 -17.35 -27.69
N GLN A 838 12.53 -17.12 -27.13
CA GLN A 838 13.65 -16.47 -27.77
C GLN A 838 14.89 -17.37 -27.64
N GLY A 839 15.23 -18.08 -28.72
CA GLY A 839 16.32 -19.06 -28.68
C GLY A 839 16.07 -20.18 -27.67
N LYS A 840 16.92 -20.28 -26.63
CA LYS A 840 16.75 -21.24 -25.51
C LYS A 840 16.02 -20.64 -24.30
N GLY A 841 15.72 -19.36 -24.30
CA GLY A 841 15.05 -18.65 -23.22
C GLY A 841 13.64 -18.23 -23.57
N VAL A 842 13.03 -17.47 -22.65
CA VAL A 842 11.64 -17.01 -22.79
C VAL A 842 11.50 -15.60 -22.25
N VAL A 843 10.65 -14.82 -22.92
CA VAL A 843 10.17 -13.52 -22.45
C VAL A 843 8.71 -13.66 -22.05
N ILE A 844 8.36 -13.19 -20.84
CA ILE A 844 7.03 -13.28 -20.24
C ILE A 844 6.54 -11.86 -19.97
N GLY A 845 5.34 -11.54 -20.42
CA GLY A 845 4.70 -10.25 -20.22
C GLY A 845 3.37 -10.35 -19.50
N PHE A 846 3.18 -9.56 -18.44
CA PHE A 846 1.91 -9.37 -17.74
C PHE A 846 1.39 -7.96 -18.02
N THR A 847 0.16 -7.80 -18.50
CA THR A 847 -0.42 -6.47 -18.79
C THR A 847 -0.68 -5.66 -17.52
N ASP A 848 -0.78 -6.32 -16.36
CA ASP A 848 -1.05 -5.71 -15.08
C ASP A 848 -0.09 -6.18 -13.98
N ASN A 849 -0.16 -5.50 -12.82
CA ASN A 849 0.66 -5.80 -11.67
C ASN A 849 0.16 -7.07 -10.95
N THR A 850 0.95 -8.14 -10.98
CA THR A 850 0.60 -9.43 -10.37
C THR A 850 0.73 -9.44 -8.84
N GLN A 851 1.34 -8.40 -8.22
CA GLN A 851 1.64 -8.32 -6.80
C GLN A 851 0.96 -7.14 -6.10
N PHE A 852 0.00 -6.48 -6.74
CA PHE A 852 -0.56 -5.20 -6.34
C PHE A 852 -0.81 -5.08 -4.83
N ARG A 853 -0.13 -4.13 -4.20
CA ARG A 853 -0.19 -3.81 -2.75
C ARG A 853 -0.06 -5.02 -1.83
N GLY A 854 0.59 -6.11 -2.27
CA GLY A 854 0.84 -7.32 -1.48
C GLY A 854 -0.40 -8.11 -1.05
N TYR A 855 -1.62 -7.70 -1.44
CA TYR A 855 -2.86 -8.36 -1.05
C TYR A 855 -3.57 -9.13 -2.19
N TRP A 856 -3.13 -8.97 -3.44
CA TRP A 856 -3.75 -9.64 -4.59
C TRP A 856 -3.26 -11.09 -4.71
N TYR A 857 -3.62 -11.92 -3.70
CA TYR A 857 -3.15 -13.31 -3.56
C TYR A 857 -3.47 -14.19 -4.77
N GLY A 858 -4.59 -13.90 -5.48
CA GLY A 858 -5.03 -14.68 -6.64
C GLY A 858 -4.03 -14.70 -7.79
N THR A 859 -3.32 -13.58 -8.03
CA THR A 859 -2.38 -13.45 -9.15
C THR A 859 -0.91 -13.66 -8.75
N ASN A 860 -0.58 -13.65 -7.45
CA ASN A 860 0.80 -13.80 -6.96
C ASN A 860 1.51 -15.05 -7.51
N LYS A 861 0.78 -16.17 -7.59
CA LYS A 861 1.32 -17.47 -8.06
C LYS A 861 1.81 -17.42 -9.51
N MET A 862 1.27 -16.53 -10.36
CA MET A 862 1.76 -16.38 -11.75
C MET A 862 3.24 -16.01 -11.78
N LEU A 863 3.68 -15.13 -10.86
CA LEU A 863 5.09 -14.75 -10.76
C LEU A 863 5.95 -15.93 -10.26
N SER A 864 5.51 -16.68 -9.25
CA SER A 864 6.20 -17.90 -8.84
C SER A 864 6.26 -18.94 -9.95
N ASN A 865 5.20 -19.10 -10.73
CA ASN A 865 5.20 -19.99 -11.88
C ASN A 865 6.21 -19.54 -12.95
N ALA A 866 6.30 -18.23 -13.21
CA ALA A 866 7.32 -17.67 -14.11
C ALA A 866 8.76 -17.97 -13.62
N ILE A 867 8.97 -18.08 -12.31
CA ILE A 867 10.28 -18.40 -11.71
C ILE A 867 10.55 -19.92 -11.72
N TYR A 868 9.62 -20.74 -11.20
CA TYR A 868 9.89 -22.16 -10.95
C TYR A 868 9.45 -23.11 -12.07
N GLN A 869 8.44 -22.72 -12.87
CA GLN A 869 7.85 -23.58 -13.93
C GLN A 869 8.28 -23.15 -15.35
N SER A 870 9.05 -22.08 -15.50
CA SER A 870 9.54 -21.58 -16.80
C SER A 870 10.36 -22.61 -17.60
N GLY A 871 10.92 -23.64 -16.95
CA GLY A 871 11.59 -24.75 -17.61
C GLY A 871 10.70 -25.56 -18.57
N PHE A 872 9.38 -25.45 -18.44
CA PHE A 872 8.41 -26.05 -19.37
C PHE A 872 8.06 -25.14 -20.56
N LEU A 873 8.46 -23.86 -20.53
CA LEU A 873 8.24 -22.90 -21.60
C LEU A 873 9.41 -22.83 -22.62
N LYS A 874 10.49 -23.58 -22.36
CA LYS A 874 11.73 -23.57 -23.16
C LYS A 874 11.81 -24.73 -24.13
#